data_4b6e454775e164e38049bf5ba33f5cb2
#
_entry.id   4b6e454775e164e38049bf5ba33f5cb2
#
_cell.length_a   1.000
_cell.length_b   1.000
_cell.length_c   1.000
_cell.angle_alpha   90.00
_cell.angle_beta   90.00
_cell.angle_gamma   90.00
#
_symmetry.space_group_name_H-M   'P 1'
#
loop_
_entity.id
_entity.type
_entity.pdbx_description
1 polymer ?
#
loop_
_entity_poly.entity_id
_entity_poly.type
_entity_poly.pdbx_seq_one_letter_code
_entity_poly.pdbx_strand_id
1 'polypeptide(L)'
;MSLDLASLLNPEQYKAASQIEGPELIIAGAGSGKTRMITYRIAYMLSKGIDQSEILALTFTNKAAKEMADRVRETVGKKLDKLTTTTFHSFGLGLLKMYIQYLGYRNDFTLYDENDNISLIKNCIVTLGYQLADYNVRTLRDFFSQYKTERIPLPEKGTAVREIYDEWLMTQKAYNVVDFDDLIILPIKIFEKKPEILERVQLRWRYIMVDEFQDTSLLQYKLVSMIAAKYRNLAVVGDDDQSIYSWRGANYQNIINFEKDFPERKEYRLERNYRSTGNILSAANALIVHNKERKDKKLWTESGEGASISIMRHPTGEEEAMWIATHIRKLMREHHYNFSDFGVLVRTNSLMNTLETTFVESQIPVRVSGGSSFFDRKEIRDMLCFLKILVNENDDNSLLRIINTPRRGIGRTTVERLRRYADEKNTTLHIALEELSAAPEFRESTRKALQDFIKMIHRWKDMVNTPDRLLDTIVQDTCYEAMVREEFPESDKAVAFKMRGIQFLSERLSTYLKEHKDATLRDYLRSVSIIGDENDDDKSMVSLMTMHASKGLEFKVVFLAGIEDHIIPSARALEEDNRNIDEERRLFYVAITRAREKLYINYSDTRRDREGKEKTTLPSRFLEEIPNTLFQNEEKTPEETLKDNISSAKAFLEMLKNKNKK
;
A
#
# COMPACT_ATOMS: atom_id res chain seq x y z
N MET A 1 13.23 -1.50 -36.09
CA MET A 1 12.32 -2.63 -36.32
C MET A 1 10.91 -2.10 -36.31
N SER A 2 10.11 -2.37 -37.33
CA SER A 2 8.67 -2.04 -37.30
C SER A 2 8.00 -3.05 -36.35
N LEU A 3 7.43 -2.57 -35.24
CA LEU A 3 6.66 -3.40 -34.32
C LEU A 3 5.31 -3.72 -34.96
N ASP A 4 5.04 -4.99 -35.26
CA ASP A 4 3.75 -5.44 -35.77
C ASP A 4 2.77 -5.64 -34.63
N LEU A 5 2.07 -4.56 -34.25
CA LEU A 5 1.07 -4.58 -33.16
C LEU A 5 -0.12 -5.50 -33.50
N ALA A 6 -0.45 -5.68 -34.79
CA ALA A 6 -1.64 -6.45 -35.18
C ALA A 6 -1.49 -7.95 -34.88
N SER A 7 -0.25 -8.47 -34.88
CA SER A 7 0.02 -9.86 -34.48
C SER A 7 0.10 -10.08 -32.97
N LEU A 8 0.28 -8.99 -32.20
CA LEU A 8 0.57 -9.05 -30.77
C LEU A 8 -0.62 -8.67 -29.89
N LEU A 9 -1.61 -7.96 -30.43
CA LEU A 9 -2.77 -7.43 -29.71
C LEU A 9 -4.06 -7.85 -30.40
N ASN A 10 -5.14 -7.96 -29.62
CA ASN A 10 -6.46 -8.13 -30.20
C ASN A 10 -6.92 -6.83 -30.92
N PRO A 11 -7.99 -6.86 -31.75
CA PRO A 11 -8.39 -5.70 -32.53
C PRO A 11 -8.67 -4.44 -31.69
N GLU A 12 -9.29 -4.55 -30.51
CA GLU A 12 -9.63 -3.44 -29.63
C GLU A 12 -8.36 -2.88 -28.97
N GLN A 13 -7.48 -3.75 -28.46
CA GLN A 13 -6.18 -3.36 -27.91
C GLN A 13 -5.30 -2.71 -28.99
N TYR A 14 -5.33 -3.25 -30.22
CA TYR A 14 -4.58 -2.68 -31.35
C TYR A 14 -5.03 -1.25 -31.64
N LYS A 15 -6.36 -1.01 -31.74
CA LYS A 15 -6.92 0.32 -31.99
C LYS A 15 -6.45 1.31 -30.92
N ALA A 16 -6.57 0.95 -29.64
CA ALA A 16 -6.13 1.79 -28.52
C ALA A 16 -4.62 2.00 -28.49
N ALA A 17 -3.81 0.97 -28.73
CA ALA A 17 -2.35 1.09 -28.68
C ALA A 17 -1.75 1.85 -29.88
N SER A 18 -2.40 1.82 -31.03
CA SER A 18 -1.92 2.48 -32.28
C SER A 18 -2.31 3.95 -32.39
N GLN A 19 -3.29 4.42 -31.64
CA GLN A 19 -3.70 5.81 -31.57
C GLN A 19 -2.71 6.61 -30.72
N ILE A 20 -1.82 7.38 -31.31
CA ILE A 20 -0.77 8.10 -30.58
C ILE A 20 -1.22 9.51 -30.18
N GLU A 21 -1.85 10.22 -31.12
CA GLU A 21 -2.18 11.64 -30.97
C GLU A 21 -3.61 11.84 -30.48
N GLY A 22 -3.77 12.82 -29.59
CA GLY A 22 -5.06 13.22 -29.02
C GLY A 22 -5.45 12.45 -27.75
N PRO A 23 -6.52 12.90 -27.07
CA PRO A 23 -6.95 12.29 -25.82
C PRO A 23 -7.70 10.97 -26.04
N GLU A 24 -7.49 10.03 -25.13
CA GLU A 24 -8.11 8.70 -25.17
C GLU A 24 -8.67 8.28 -23.81
N LEU A 25 -9.85 7.71 -23.81
CA LEU A 25 -10.47 7.02 -22.69
C LEU A 25 -10.58 5.53 -23.02
N ILE A 26 -9.84 4.71 -22.29
CA ILE A 26 -9.84 3.26 -22.46
C ILE A 26 -10.53 2.62 -21.25
N ILE A 27 -11.77 2.16 -21.46
CA ILE A 27 -12.55 1.41 -20.47
C ILE A 27 -12.14 -0.05 -20.58
N ALA A 28 -11.46 -0.57 -19.58
CA ALA A 28 -10.80 -1.87 -19.67
C ALA A 28 -11.13 -2.73 -18.45
N GLY A 29 -11.92 -3.77 -18.64
CA GLY A 29 -12.35 -4.65 -17.55
C GLY A 29 -11.21 -5.43 -16.88
N ALA A 30 -11.54 -6.12 -15.78
CA ALA A 30 -10.58 -6.97 -15.08
C ALA A 30 -9.96 -8.00 -16.03
N GLY A 31 -8.64 -8.19 -15.97
CA GLY A 31 -7.94 -9.21 -16.78
C GLY A 31 -7.96 -8.98 -18.29
N SER A 32 -8.37 -7.80 -18.79
CA SER A 32 -8.44 -7.49 -20.22
C SER A 32 -7.09 -7.12 -20.87
N GLY A 33 -6.00 -7.15 -20.10
CA GLY A 33 -4.67 -6.84 -20.60
C GLY A 33 -4.39 -5.33 -20.70
N LYS A 34 -4.94 -4.50 -19.80
CA LYS A 34 -4.64 -3.05 -19.67
C LYS A 34 -3.15 -2.75 -19.77
N THR A 35 -2.38 -3.31 -18.85
CA THR A 35 -0.92 -3.08 -18.77
C THR A 35 -0.21 -3.55 -20.05
N ARG A 36 -0.64 -4.67 -20.64
CA ARG A 36 -0.12 -5.14 -21.93
C ARG A 36 -0.36 -4.11 -23.04
N MET A 37 -1.57 -3.59 -23.16
CA MET A 37 -1.94 -2.57 -24.15
C MET A 37 -1.07 -1.32 -23.97
N ILE A 38 -0.92 -0.79 -22.72
CA ILE A 38 -0.07 0.37 -22.43
C ILE A 38 1.39 0.09 -22.80
N THR A 39 1.93 -1.08 -22.45
CA THR A 39 3.30 -1.49 -22.79
C THR A 39 3.55 -1.45 -24.29
N TYR A 40 2.65 -2.04 -25.08
CA TYR A 40 2.77 -2.05 -26.53
C TYR A 40 2.53 -0.67 -27.16
N ARG A 41 1.68 0.18 -26.56
CA ARG A 41 1.52 1.57 -26.97
C ARG A 41 2.83 2.36 -26.82
N ILE A 42 3.51 2.24 -25.67
CA ILE A 42 4.82 2.87 -25.45
C ILE A 42 5.84 2.33 -26.46
N ALA A 43 5.92 1.02 -26.63
CA ALA A 43 6.82 0.41 -27.60
C ALA A 43 6.54 0.91 -29.04
N TYR A 44 5.26 1.08 -29.38
CA TYR A 44 4.86 1.59 -30.69
C TYR A 44 5.27 3.06 -30.89
N MET A 45 5.05 3.92 -29.88
CA MET A 45 5.49 5.32 -29.92
C MET A 45 7.00 5.41 -30.14
N LEU A 46 7.80 4.62 -29.43
CA LEU A 46 9.26 4.54 -29.59
C LEU A 46 9.63 4.06 -30.99
N SER A 47 8.88 3.11 -31.58
CA SER A 47 9.10 2.61 -32.93
C SER A 47 8.81 3.67 -34.03
N LYS A 48 7.94 4.63 -33.70
CA LYS A 48 7.60 5.78 -34.57
C LYS A 48 8.57 6.96 -34.43
N GLY A 49 9.60 6.82 -33.58
CA GLY A 49 10.66 7.83 -33.41
C GLY A 49 10.36 8.88 -32.34
N ILE A 50 9.32 8.67 -31.51
CA ILE A 50 9.06 9.53 -30.32
C ILE A 50 10.19 9.26 -29.32
N ASP A 51 10.80 10.34 -28.80
CA ASP A 51 11.87 10.21 -27.82
C ASP A 51 11.32 9.71 -26.48
N GLN A 52 12.05 8.78 -25.86
CA GLN A 52 11.63 8.20 -24.58
C GLN A 52 11.45 9.23 -23.45
N SER A 53 12.16 10.36 -23.51
CA SER A 53 12.06 11.45 -22.53
C SER A 53 10.76 12.26 -22.65
N GLU A 54 10.04 12.14 -23.77
CA GLU A 54 8.75 12.81 -24.00
C GLU A 54 7.56 12.00 -23.46
N ILE A 55 7.79 10.76 -22.98
CA ILE A 55 6.75 9.83 -22.52
C ILE A 55 6.71 9.78 -21.01
N LEU A 56 5.52 9.98 -20.44
CA LEU A 56 5.20 9.83 -19.01
C LEU A 56 4.11 8.79 -18.85
N ALA A 57 4.40 7.70 -18.14
CA ALA A 57 3.43 6.70 -17.76
C ALA A 57 3.26 6.69 -16.23
N LEU A 58 2.06 6.99 -15.77
CA LEU A 58 1.69 7.07 -14.36
C LEU A 58 0.83 5.86 -13.98
N THR A 59 1.14 5.26 -12.85
CA THR A 59 0.39 4.13 -12.30
C THR A 59 0.19 4.31 -10.80
N PHE A 60 -0.60 3.42 -10.18
CA PHE A 60 -0.96 3.55 -8.77
C PHE A 60 0.12 3.05 -7.81
N THR A 61 0.89 2.00 -8.18
CA THR A 61 1.90 1.37 -7.32
C THR A 61 3.30 1.38 -7.93
N ASN A 62 4.33 1.43 -7.08
CA ASN A 62 5.72 1.37 -7.53
C ASN A 62 6.03 0.03 -8.21
N LYS A 63 5.43 -1.08 -7.74
CA LYS A 63 5.56 -2.39 -8.37
C LYS A 63 5.02 -2.38 -9.80
N ALA A 64 3.81 -1.83 -10.01
CA ALA A 64 3.22 -1.70 -11.35
C ALA A 64 4.06 -0.81 -12.26
N ALA A 65 4.63 0.28 -11.72
CA ALA A 65 5.53 1.16 -12.46
C ALA A 65 6.80 0.43 -12.92
N LYS A 66 7.43 -0.32 -12.02
CA LYS A 66 8.62 -1.14 -12.32
C LYS A 66 8.30 -2.22 -13.34
N GLU A 67 7.24 -2.99 -13.13
CA GLU A 67 6.80 -4.05 -14.04
C GLU A 67 6.50 -3.51 -15.45
N MET A 68 5.83 -2.36 -15.54
CA MET A 68 5.56 -1.69 -16.81
C MET A 68 6.87 -1.31 -17.51
N ALA A 69 7.82 -0.70 -16.79
CA ALA A 69 9.13 -0.32 -17.33
C ALA A 69 9.91 -1.54 -17.83
N ASP A 70 9.93 -2.64 -17.07
CA ASP A 70 10.62 -3.87 -17.43
C ASP A 70 10.00 -4.50 -18.67
N ARG A 71 8.68 -4.61 -18.75
CA ARG A 71 7.97 -5.13 -19.94
C ARG A 71 8.19 -4.29 -21.20
N VAL A 72 8.21 -2.96 -21.07
CA VAL A 72 8.54 -2.08 -22.21
C VAL A 72 9.96 -2.32 -22.67
N ARG A 73 10.92 -2.43 -21.73
CA ARG A 73 12.33 -2.71 -22.03
C ARG A 73 12.50 -4.04 -22.76
N GLU A 74 11.86 -5.10 -22.28
CA GLU A 74 11.85 -6.42 -22.92
C GLU A 74 11.26 -6.36 -24.34
N THR A 75 10.14 -5.66 -24.51
CA THR A 75 9.46 -5.55 -25.81
C THR A 75 10.28 -4.75 -26.83
N VAL A 76 10.97 -3.71 -26.40
CA VAL A 76 11.77 -2.84 -27.30
C VAL A 76 13.19 -3.38 -27.51
N GLY A 77 13.70 -4.20 -26.59
CA GLY A 77 15.05 -4.77 -26.63
C GLY A 77 16.17 -3.73 -26.48
N LYS A 78 15.87 -2.56 -25.87
CA LYS A 78 16.82 -1.46 -25.68
C LYS A 78 16.73 -0.91 -24.26
N LYS A 79 17.83 -0.30 -23.80
CA LYS A 79 17.87 0.44 -22.55
C LYS A 79 17.00 1.71 -22.63
N LEU A 80 16.16 1.91 -21.63
CA LEU A 80 15.17 3.01 -21.59
C LEU A 80 15.39 3.91 -20.36
N ASP A 81 16.57 4.51 -20.26
CA ASP A 81 16.98 5.30 -19.09
C ASP A 81 16.27 6.66 -18.96
N LYS A 82 15.62 7.12 -20.02
CA LYS A 82 14.93 8.42 -20.04
C LYS A 82 13.41 8.29 -20.05
N LEU A 83 12.87 7.07 -20.18
CA LEU A 83 11.44 6.82 -20.07
C LEU A 83 11.00 7.07 -18.63
N THR A 84 9.96 7.86 -18.44
CA THR A 84 9.41 8.13 -17.11
C THR A 84 8.20 7.22 -16.86
N THR A 85 8.43 6.14 -16.11
CA THR A 85 7.37 5.23 -15.63
C THR A 85 7.39 5.25 -14.10
N THR A 86 6.33 5.76 -13.46
CA THR A 86 6.37 6.07 -12.03
C THR A 86 4.96 6.18 -11.43
N THR A 87 4.86 6.32 -10.10
CA THR A 87 3.59 6.67 -9.43
C THR A 87 3.40 8.19 -9.38
N PHE A 88 2.15 8.63 -9.13
CA PHE A 88 1.85 10.07 -8.94
C PHE A 88 2.71 10.70 -7.86
N HIS A 89 2.84 10.04 -6.69
CA HIS A 89 3.63 10.57 -5.58
C HIS A 89 5.13 10.61 -5.90
N SER A 90 5.68 9.57 -6.52
CA SER A 90 7.08 9.56 -6.93
C SER A 90 7.37 10.61 -8.01
N PHE A 91 6.43 10.83 -8.93
CA PHE A 91 6.50 11.89 -9.93
C PHE A 91 6.51 13.28 -9.28
N GLY A 92 5.55 13.51 -8.35
CA GLY A 92 5.46 14.74 -7.58
C GLY A 92 6.72 15.01 -6.76
N LEU A 93 7.26 13.98 -6.09
CA LEU A 93 8.55 14.07 -5.39
C LEU A 93 9.68 14.49 -6.34
N GLY A 94 9.72 13.92 -7.55
CA GLY A 94 10.68 14.31 -8.58
C GLY A 94 10.56 15.79 -8.97
N LEU A 95 9.34 16.28 -9.15
CA LEU A 95 9.08 17.71 -9.43
C LEU A 95 9.49 18.59 -8.24
N LEU A 96 9.20 18.19 -7.01
CA LEU A 96 9.59 18.96 -5.81
C LEU A 96 11.09 19.01 -5.64
N LYS A 97 11.83 17.93 -5.86
CA LYS A 97 13.31 17.97 -5.84
C LYS A 97 13.89 19.00 -6.81
N MET A 98 13.20 19.28 -7.92
CA MET A 98 13.67 20.26 -8.93
C MET A 98 13.19 21.70 -8.66
N TYR A 99 12.00 21.88 -8.07
CA TYR A 99 11.31 23.17 -8.14
C TYR A 99 10.75 23.67 -6.80
N ILE A 100 10.91 22.96 -5.67
CA ILE A 100 10.26 23.32 -4.40
C ILE A 100 10.73 24.67 -3.84
N GLN A 101 11.96 25.10 -4.20
CA GLN A 101 12.51 26.40 -3.80
C GLN A 101 11.65 27.58 -4.26
N TYR A 102 10.87 27.44 -5.33
CA TYR A 102 9.94 28.50 -5.78
C TYR A 102 8.75 28.73 -4.83
N LEU A 103 8.55 27.82 -3.87
CA LEU A 103 7.57 27.96 -2.78
C LEU A 103 8.21 28.38 -1.45
N GLY A 104 9.54 28.61 -1.42
CA GLY A 104 10.28 29.05 -0.25
C GLY A 104 10.67 27.90 0.70
N TYR A 105 10.72 26.67 0.21
CA TYR A 105 11.34 25.52 0.88
C TYR A 105 12.79 25.36 0.42
N ARG A 106 13.61 24.66 1.22
CA ARG A 106 14.93 24.20 0.78
C ARG A 106 14.84 22.88 0.05
N ASN A 107 15.80 22.57 -0.80
CA ASN A 107 15.78 21.33 -1.61
C ASN A 107 16.07 20.06 -0.77
N ASP A 108 16.61 20.22 0.44
CA ASP A 108 16.91 19.15 1.39
C ASP A 108 15.74 18.81 2.32
N PHE A 109 14.50 19.08 1.89
CA PHE A 109 13.29 18.81 2.68
C PHE A 109 13.15 17.34 3.09
N THR A 110 12.52 17.13 4.25
CA THR A 110 12.18 15.78 4.77
C THR A 110 10.75 15.42 4.43
N LEU A 111 10.52 14.16 4.06
CA LEU A 111 9.18 13.61 3.87
C LEU A 111 8.69 13.00 5.18
N TYR A 112 7.62 13.57 5.74
CA TYR A 112 6.95 13.07 6.94
C TYR A 112 5.91 12.03 6.61
N ASP A 113 5.89 10.97 7.40
CA ASP A 113 4.85 9.97 7.38
C ASP A 113 3.65 10.35 8.28
N GLU A 114 2.69 9.43 8.38
CA GLU A 114 1.48 9.62 9.19
C GLU A 114 1.80 9.87 10.67
N ASN A 115 2.76 9.13 11.25
CA ASN A 115 3.05 9.26 12.68
C ASN A 115 3.93 10.48 12.98
N ASP A 116 4.79 10.86 12.03
CA ASP A 116 5.52 12.11 12.12
C ASP A 116 4.54 13.29 12.16
N ASN A 117 3.52 13.28 11.28
CA ASN A 117 2.44 14.28 11.29
C ASN A 117 1.61 14.26 12.59
N ILE A 118 1.23 13.08 13.09
CA ILE A 118 0.54 12.94 14.38
C ILE A 118 1.38 13.55 15.51
N SER A 119 2.68 13.31 15.51
CA SER A 119 3.61 13.87 16.52
C SER A 119 3.70 15.39 16.40
N LEU A 120 3.77 15.90 15.17
CA LEU A 120 3.81 17.33 14.91
C LEU A 120 2.51 18.02 15.35
N ILE A 121 1.33 17.45 15.02
CA ILE A 121 0.04 17.98 15.46
C ILE A 121 -0.06 18.02 16.99
N LYS A 122 0.42 16.98 17.70
CA LYS A 122 0.48 17.00 19.18
C LYS A 122 1.31 18.17 19.70
N ASN A 123 2.46 18.43 19.08
CA ASN A 123 3.29 19.54 19.46
C ASN A 123 2.58 20.88 19.22
N CYS A 124 1.91 21.07 18.08
CA CYS A 124 1.14 22.30 17.79
C CYS A 124 0.02 22.53 18.80
N ILE A 125 -0.73 21.48 19.19
CA ILE A 125 -1.78 21.56 20.21
C ILE A 125 -1.20 22.10 21.53
N VAL A 126 -0.07 21.54 21.97
CA VAL A 126 0.59 21.97 23.22
C VAL A 126 1.16 23.37 23.11
N THR A 127 1.77 23.74 21.99
CA THR A 127 2.34 25.07 21.72
C THR A 127 1.29 26.16 21.78
N LEU A 128 0.08 25.89 21.27
CA LEU A 128 -1.05 26.80 21.32
C LEU A 128 -1.75 26.84 22.68
N GLY A 129 -1.31 26.04 23.65
CA GLY A 129 -1.86 26.00 25.01
C GLY A 129 -3.13 25.16 25.15
N TYR A 130 -3.50 24.38 24.15
CA TYR A 130 -4.64 23.48 24.23
C TYR A 130 -4.31 22.18 24.97
N GLN A 131 -5.34 21.53 25.55
CA GLN A 131 -5.18 20.25 26.24
C GLN A 131 -5.24 19.10 25.24
N LEU A 132 -4.20 18.23 25.23
CA LEU A 132 -4.16 17.07 24.35
C LEU A 132 -5.33 16.10 24.55
N ALA A 133 -5.87 16.04 25.77
CA ALA A 133 -6.97 15.15 26.11
C ALA A 133 -8.29 15.51 25.39
N ASP A 134 -8.44 16.78 24.97
CA ASP A 134 -9.65 17.27 24.30
C ASP A 134 -9.70 16.87 22.81
N TYR A 135 -8.61 16.33 22.27
CA TYR A 135 -8.48 16.05 20.84
C TYR A 135 -8.09 14.62 20.54
N ASN A 136 -8.84 13.99 19.65
CA ASN A 136 -8.37 12.77 18.99
C ASN A 136 -7.42 13.16 17.84
N VAL A 137 -6.12 13.11 18.10
CA VAL A 137 -5.09 13.59 17.16
C VAL A 137 -5.10 12.82 15.84
N ARG A 138 -5.46 11.54 15.84
CA ARG A 138 -5.59 10.77 14.59
C ARG A 138 -6.74 11.29 13.74
N THR A 139 -7.87 11.56 14.36
CA THR A 139 -9.03 12.15 13.68
C THR A 139 -8.71 13.56 13.16
N LEU A 140 -7.98 14.37 13.94
CA LEU A 140 -7.52 15.68 13.46
C LEU A 140 -6.59 15.56 12.24
N ARG A 141 -5.66 14.62 12.25
CA ARG A 141 -4.77 14.37 11.11
C ARG A 141 -5.56 14.00 9.85
N ASP A 142 -6.58 13.16 10.00
CA ASP A 142 -7.46 12.79 8.87
C ASP A 142 -8.22 14.01 8.34
N PHE A 143 -8.74 14.86 9.21
CA PHE A 143 -9.37 16.12 8.82
C PHE A 143 -8.38 17.07 8.15
N PHE A 144 -7.17 17.19 8.66
CA PHE A 144 -6.15 18.07 8.09
C PHE A 144 -5.74 17.63 6.67
N SER A 145 -5.61 16.33 6.44
CA SER A 145 -5.43 15.79 5.09
C SER A 145 -6.62 16.13 4.17
N GLN A 146 -7.86 15.99 4.68
CA GLN A 146 -9.06 16.32 3.91
C GLN A 146 -9.19 17.82 3.62
N TYR A 147 -8.84 18.71 4.57
CA TYR A 147 -8.79 20.15 4.37
C TYR A 147 -7.71 20.53 3.35
N LYS A 148 -6.51 19.97 3.50
CA LYS A 148 -5.37 20.24 2.63
C LYS A 148 -5.62 19.81 1.18
N THR A 149 -6.34 18.68 1.01
CA THR A 149 -6.73 18.12 -0.30
C THR A 149 -8.06 18.65 -0.83
N GLU A 150 -8.66 19.65 -0.18
CA GLU A 150 -9.91 20.31 -0.59
C GLU A 150 -11.12 19.36 -0.67
N ARG A 151 -11.08 18.21 0.03
CA ARG A 151 -12.19 17.26 0.10
C ARG A 151 -13.32 17.73 0.99
N ILE A 152 -13.01 18.50 2.02
CA ILE A 152 -13.96 19.16 2.91
C ILE A 152 -13.57 20.63 3.11
N PRO A 153 -14.53 21.52 3.37
CA PRO A 153 -14.24 22.93 3.60
C PRO A 153 -13.43 23.13 4.89
N LEU A 154 -12.57 24.15 4.88
CA LEU A 154 -11.80 24.54 6.06
C LEU A 154 -12.76 25.01 7.20
N PRO A 155 -12.43 24.70 8.48
CA PRO A 155 -13.16 25.24 9.61
C PRO A 155 -13.15 26.77 9.63
N GLU A 156 -14.14 27.35 10.31
CA GLU A 156 -14.20 28.79 10.48
C GLU A 156 -12.97 29.34 11.20
N LYS A 157 -12.53 30.53 10.81
CA LYS A 157 -11.42 31.23 11.46
C LYS A 157 -11.74 31.52 12.92
N GLY A 158 -10.76 31.32 13.80
CA GLY A 158 -10.91 31.50 15.24
C GLY A 158 -11.43 30.27 15.98
N THR A 159 -11.69 29.15 15.28
CA THR A 159 -11.91 27.86 15.94
C THR A 159 -10.57 27.20 16.29
N ALA A 160 -10.50 26.52 17.43
CA ALA A 160 -9.30 25.82 17.88
C ALA A 160 -8.74 24.86 16.82
N VAL A 161 -9.62 24.12 16.12
CA VAL A 161 -9.20 23.20 15.02
C VAL A 161 -8.56 23.96 13.89
N ARG A 162 -9.06 25.17 13.55
CA ARG A 162 -8.46 26.00 12.51
C ARG A 162 -7.11 26.58 12.93
N GLU A 163 -6.97 27.00 14.17
CA GLU A 163 -5.69 27.51 14.71
C GLU A 163 -4.62 26.42 14.73
N ILE A 164 -4.99 25.20 15.17
CA ILE A 164 -4.07 24.05 15.17
C ILE A 164 -3.67 23.68 13.72
N TYR A 165 -4.59 23.73 12.76
CA TYR A 165 -4.30 23.47 11.35
C TYR A 165 -3.35 24.51 10.75
N ASP A 166 -3.60 25.80 11.00
CA ASP A 166 -2.77 26.89 10.49
C ASP A 166 -1.34 26.82 11.10
N GLU A 167 -1.23 26.54 12.41
CA GLU A 167 0.05 26.33 13.11
C GLU A 167 0.79 25.12 12.57
N TRP A 168 0.08 24.00 12.33
CA TRP A 168 0.67 22.81 11.75
C TRP A 168 1.26 23.07 10.36
N LEU A 169 0.57 23.82 9.47
CA LEU A 169 1.11 24.20 8.16
C LEU A 169 2.33 25.10 8.26
N MET A 170 2.30 26.08 9.19
CA MET A 170 3.46 26.97 9.43
C MET A 170 4.66 26.19 9.94
N THR A 171 4.45 25.28 10.87
CA THR A 171 5.51 24.46 11.46
C THR A 171 6.08 23.48 10.43
N GLN A 172 5.25 22.84 9.59
CA GLN A 172 5.76 22.00 8.48
C GLN A 172 6.72 22.81 7.60
N LYS A 173 6.35 24.03 7.24
CA LYS A 173 7.20 24.90 6.42
C LYS A 173 8.47 25.35 7.14
N ALA A 174 8.39 25.72 8.42
CA ALA A 174 9.52 26.11 9.23
C ALA A 174 10.54 24.97 9.38
N TYR A 175 10.09 23.75 9.59
CA TYR A 175 10.93 22.55 9.70
C TYR A 175 11.42 22.04 8.34
N ASN A 176 11.00 22.67 7.24
CA ASN A 176 11.33 22.24 5.89
C ASN A 176 10.90 20.80 5.62
N VAL A 177 9.69 20.46 6.04
CA VAL A 177 9.10 19.13 5.84
C VAL A 177 7.89 19.19 4.94
N VAL A 178 7.66 18.12 4.22
CA VAL A 178 6.48 17.88 3.37
C VAL A 178 5.86 16.55 3.73
N ASP A 179 4.58 16.37 3.50
CA ASP A 179 3.91 15.08 3.67
C ASP A 179 3.48 14.48 2.31
N PHE A 180 2.78 13.35 2.36
CA PHE A 180 2.32 12.68 1.14
C PHE A 180 1.35 13.51 0.30
N ASP A 181 0.47 14.29 0.95
CA ASP A 181 -0.47 15.16 0.24
C ASP A 181 0.28 16.28 -0.50
N ASP A 182 1.35 16.80 0.09
CA ASP A 182 2.21 17.82 -0.52
C ASP A 182 2.87 17.35 -1.81
N LEU A 183 3.14 16.06 -1.96
CA LEU A 183 3.74 15.52 -3.19
C LEU A 183 2.86 15.77 -4.43
N ILE A 184 1.57 15.98 -4.24
CA ILE A 184 0.62 16.32 -5.31
C ILE A 184 0.26 17.81 -5.30
N ILE A 185 0.03 18.37 -4.12
CA ILE A 185 -0.46 19.75 -3.95
C ILE A 185 0.61 20.79 -4.33
N LEU A 186 1.84 20.59 -3.83
CA LEU A 186 2.89 21.61 -4.07
C LEU A 186 3.32 21.70 -5.54
N PRO A 187 3.44 20.62 -6.34
CA PRO A 187 3.63 20.73 -7.78
C PRO A 187 2.55 21.56 -8.48
N ILE A 188 1.26 21.36 -8.13
CA ILE A 188 0.15 22.17 -8.66
C ILE A 188 0.35 23.65 -8.30
N LYS A 189 0.66 23.96 -7.04
CA LYS A 189 0.93 25.34 -6.59
C LYS A 189 2.14 25.95 -7.29
N ILE A 190 3.18 25.16 -7.60
CA ILE A 190 4.33 25.64 -8.41
C ILE A 190 3.87 26.01 -9.81
N PHE A 191 3.07 25.17 -10.46
CA PHE A 191 2.58 25.40 -11.81
C PHE A 191 1.65 26.62 -11.89
N GLU A 192 0.80 26.83 -10.88
CA GLU A 192 -0.08 28.01 -10.78
C GLU A 192 0.72 29.31 -10.57
N LYS A 193 1.78 29.28 -9.76
CA LYS A 193 2.61 30.46 -9.46
C LYS A 193 3.67 30.74 -10.51
N LYS A 194 4.11 29.72 -11.26
CA LYS A 194 5.24 29.77 -12.19
C LYS A 194 4.88 29.07 -13.52
N PRO A 195 4.08 29.74 -14.38
CA PRO A 195 3.68 29.19 -15.68
C PRO A 195 4.85 28.73 -16.55
N GLU A 196 6.02 29.39 -16.42
CA GLU A 196 7.23 29.03 -17.14
C GLU A 196 7.79 27.65 -16.75
N ILE A 197 7.53 27.21 -15.51
CA ILE A 197 7.89 25.86 -15.06
C ILE A 197 6.91 24.85 -15.65
N LEU A 198 5.61 25.15 -15.63
CA LEU A 198 4.59 24.32 -16.26
C LEU A 198 4.90 24.12 -17.74
N GLU A 199 5.26 25.18 -18.46
CA GLU A 199 5.60 25.07 -19.88
C GLU A 199 6.82 24.16 -20.12
N ARG A 200 7.87 24.25 -19.30
CA ARG A 200 9.03 23.32 -19.38
C ARG A 200 8.62 21.87 -19.16
N VAL A 201 7.73 21.62 -18.20
CA VAL A 201 7.21 20.29 -17.90
C VAL A 201 6.37 19.75 -19.06
N GLN A 202 5.50 20.58 -19.65
CA GLN A 202 4.70 20.26 -20.83
C GLN A 202 5.57 19.96 -22.07
N LEU A 203 6.63 20.72 -22.28
CA LEU A 203 7.58 20.49 -23.37
C LEU A 203 8.34 19.18 -23.21
N ARG A 204 8.63 18.77 -21.97
CA ARG A 204 9.34 17.53 -21.66
C ARG A 204 8.44 16.31 -21.85
N TRP A 205 7.21 16.32 -21.30
CA TRP A 205 6.30 15.18 -21.34
C TRP A 205 5.10 15.49 -22.24
N ARG A 206 5.25 15.17 -23.51
CA ARG A 206 4.23 15.41 -24.55
C ARG A 206 3.18 14.32 -24.63
N TYR A 207 3.52 13.09 -24.19
CA TYR A 207 2.67 11.91 -24.21
C TYR A 207 2.51 11.39 -22.81
N ILE A 208 1.29 11.44 -22.31
CA ILE A 208 0.97 11.08 -20.93
C ILE A 208 0.01 9.90 -20.94
N MET A 209 0.32 8.88 -20.15
CA MET A 209 -0.57 7.74 -19.92
C MET A 209 -0.82 7.59 -18.42
N VAL A 210 -2.07 7.30 -18.05
CA VAL A 210 -2.48 7.05 -16.68
C VAL A 210 -3.16 5.70 -16.61
N ASP A 211 -2.54 4.75 -15.91
CA ASP A 211 -3.15 3.47 -15.59
C ASP A 211 -3.96 3.55 -14.28
N GLU A 212 -4.95 2.68 -14.13
CA GLU A 212 -5.86 2.64 -12.97
C GLU A 212 -6.53 4.02 -12.71
N PHE A 213 -6.96 4.67 -13.79
CA PHE A 213 -7.47 6.05 -13.75
C PHE A 213 -8.66 6.23 -12.79
N GLN A 214 -9.49 5.20 -12.59
CA GLN A 214 -10.61 5.20 -11.64
C GLN A 214 -10.18 5.40 -10.18
N ASP A 215 -8.91 5.17 -9.85
CA ASP A 215 -8.38 5.34 -8.49
C ASP A 215 -7.73 6.71 -8.27
N THR A 216 -7.70 7.57 -9.28
CA THR A 216 -7.10 8.89 -9.17
C THR A 216 -7.96 9.84 -8.32
N SER A 217 -7.30 10.68 -7.52
CA SER A 217 -7.96 11.80 -6.82
C SER A 217 -8.20 12.98 -7.76
N LEU A 218 -9.06 13.92 -7.35
CA LEU A 218 -9.29 15.18 -8.09
C LEU A 218 -7.99 15.97 -8.32
N LEU A 219 -7.11 16.01 -7.32
CA LEU A 219 -5.82 16.71 -7.42
C LEU A 219 -4.84 15.99 -8.36
N GLN A 220 -4.81 14.67 -8.35
CA GLN A 220 -4.01 13.90 -9.31
C GLN A 220 -4.50 14.12 -10.75
N TYR A 221 -5.82 14.12 -10.94
CA TYR A 221 -6.40 14.48 -12.24
C TYR A 221 -6.05 15.92 -12.64
N LYS A 222 -6.18 16.89 -11.74
CA LYS A 222 -5.79 18.30 -11.98
C LYS A 222 -4.32 18.39 -12.42
N LEU A 223 -3.43 17.71 -11.71
CA LEU A 223 -1.99 17.70 -12.02
C LEU A 223 -1.72 17.23 -13.46
N VAL A 224 -2.26 16.07 -13.86
CA VAL A 224 -2.04 15.53 -15.22
C VAL A 224 -2.73 16.36 -16.28
N SER A 225 -3.92 16.90 -16.01
CA SER A 225 -4.64 17.79 -16.93
C SER A 225 -3.87 19.07 -17.21
N MET A 226 -3.24 19.67 -16.19
CA MET A 226 -2.37 20.84 -16.37
C MET A 226 -1.18 20.51 -17.28
N ILE A 227 -0.54 19.35 -17.09
CA ILE A 227 0.61 18.95 -17.92
C ILE A 227 0.16 18.62 -19.34
N ALA A 228 -0.98 17.93 -19.49
CA ALA A 228 -1.50 17.54 -20.80
C ALA A 228 -2.06 18.71 -21.62
N ALA A 229 -2.38 19.85 -21.00
CA ALA A 229 -3.15 20.93 -21.60
C ALA A 229 -2.57 21.46 -22.93
N LYS A 230 -1.24 21.45 -23.08
CA LYS A 230 -0.58 22.00 -24.28
C LYS A 230 -0.68 21.09 -25.50
N TYR A 231 -0.43 19.78 -25.33
CA TYR A 231 -0.37 18.82 -26.44
C TYR A 231 -1.61 17.92 -26.52
N ARG A 232 -2.38 17.83 -25.46
CA ARG A 232 -3.63 17.04 -25.33
C ARG A 232 -3.46 15.53 -25.61
N ASN A 233 -2.22 15.02 -25.61
CA ASN A 233 -1.94 13.59 -25.77
C ASN A 233 -1.99 12.90 -24.41
N LEU A 234 -3.20 12.70 -23.88
CA LEU A 234 -3.49 12.08 -22.61
C LEU A 234 -4.35 10.82 -22.81
N ALA A 235 -3.75 9.66 -22.60
CA ALA A 235 -4.44 8.38 -22.61
C ALA A 235 -4.71 7.93 -21.16
N VAL A 236 -5.98 7.80 -20.80
CA VAL A 236 -6.40 7.30 -19.50
C VAL A 236 -7.01 5.91 -19.63
N VAL A 237 -6.51 4.97 -18.80
CA VAL A 237 -6.96 3.58 -18.81
C VAL A 237 -7.52 3.23 -17.44
N GLY A 238 -8.74 2.68 -17.39
CA GLY A 238 -9.37 2.39 -16.13
C GLY A 238 -10.49 1.37 -16.21
N ASP A 239 -10.88 0.88 -15.05
CA ASP A 239 -12.04 0.03 -14.83
C ASP A 239 -12.87 0.60 -13.68
N ASP A 240 -13.96 1.25 -14.00
CA ASP A 240 -14.88 1.83 -13.02
C ASP A 240 -15.46 0.77 -12.05
N ASP A 241 -15.62 -0.47 -12.50
CA ASP A 241 -16.03 -1.59 -11.64
C ASP A 241 -14.94 -2.02 -10.64
N GLN A 242 -13.71 -1.52 -10.76
CA GLN A 242 -12.62 -1.72 -9.81
C GLN A 242 -12.26 -0.47 -8.98
N SER A 243 -13.13 0.55 -8.94
CA SER A 243 -12.96 1.72 -8.08
C SER A 243 -13.32 1.38 -6.63
N ILE A 244 -12.28 1.12 -5.80
CA ILE A 244 -12.41 0.65 -4.41
C ILE A 244 -11.60 1.49 -3.41
N TYR A 245 -11.17 2.70 -3.78
CA TYR A 245 -10.36 3.59 -2.96
C TYR A 245 -11.00 4.96 -2.75
N SER A 246 -12.35 5.06 -2.71
CA SER A 246 -13.04 6.32 -2.45
C SER A 246 -12.64 6.93 -1.10
N TRP A 247 -12.43 6.09 -0.09
CA TRP A 247 -11.96 6.48 1.24
C TRP A 247 -10.55 7.12 1.23
N ARG A 248 -9.72 6.82 0.21
CA ARG A 248 -8.43 7.50 -0.05
C ARG A 248 -8.57 8.76 -0.90
N GLY A 249 -9.79 9.11 -1.32
CA GLY A 249 -10.05 10.25 -2.17
C GLY A 249 -10.06 9.94 -3.67
N ALA A 250 -10.03 8.66 -4.06
CA ALA A 250 -10.35 8.27 -5.43
C ALA A 250 -11.74 8.77 -5.79
N ASN A 251 -11.89 9.30 -7.00
CA ASN A 251 -13.14 9.90 -7.40
C ASN A 251 -13.54 9.45 -8.81
N TYR A 252 -14.60 8.65 -8.88
CA TYR A 252 -15.20 8.23 -10.14
C TYR A 252 -15.57 9.43 -11.05
N GLN A 253 -15.87 10.59 -10.45
CA GLN A 253 -16.14 11.82 -11.19
C GLN A 253 -15.01 12.22 -12.14
N ASN A 254 -13.78 11.72 -11.94
CA ASN A 254 -12.65 12.00 -12.84
C ASN A 254 -12.88 11.48 -14.25
N ILE A 255 -13.59 10.35 -14.42
CA ILE A 255 -13.97 9.85 -15.76
C ILE A 255 -14.92 10.84 -16.43
N ILE A 256 -15.90 11.34 -15.69
CA ILE A 256 -16.87 12.32 -16.20
C ILE A 256 -16.19 13.68 -16.46
N ASN A 257 -15.27 14.10 -15.59
CA ASN A 257 -14.50 15.32 -15.79
C ASN A 257 -13.62 15.20 -17.03
N PHE A 258 -12.96 14.06 -17.23
CA PHE A 258 -12.18 13.80 -18.43
C PHE A 258 -13.02 13.90 -19.70
N GLU A 259 -14.25 13.36 -19.67
CA GLU A 259 -15.17 13.46 -20.81
C GLU A 259 -15.57 14.91 -21.14
N LYS A 260 -15.67 15.77 -20.14
CA LYS A 260 -15.98 17.20 -20.29
C LYS A 260 -14.77 18.00 -20.78
N ASP A 261 -13.58 17.75 -20.18
CA ASP A 261 -12.37 18.50 -20.47
C ASP A 261 -11.74 18.11 -21.82
N PHE A 262 -12.04 16.88 -22.30
CA PHE A 262 -11.56 16.32 -23.55
C PHE A 262 -12.73 15.80 -24.40
N PRO A 263 -13.58 16.71 -24.92
CA PRO A 263 -14.76 16.30 -25.71
C PRO A 263 -14.40 15.60 -27.02
N GLU A 264 -13.21 15.88 -27.57
CA GLU A 264 -12.67 15.27 -28.80
C GLU A 264 -12.04 13.88 -28.57
N ARG A 265 -12.07 13.37 -27.34
CA ARG A 265 -11.47 12.09 -27.01
C ARG A 265 -11.99 10.94 -27.85
N LYS A 266 -11.15 9.93 -28.06
CA LYS A 266 -11.55 8.62 -28.56
C LYS A 266 -11.80 7.67 -27.40
N GLU A 267 -12.86 6.85 -27.49
CA GLU A 267 -13.22 5.87 -26.47
C GLU A 267 -13.01 4.46 -27.01
N TYR A 268 -12.36 3.60 -26.21
CA TYR A 268 -12.14 2.19 -26.51
C TYR A 268 -12.58 1.33 -25.33
N ARG A 269 -13.09 0.11 -25.64
CA ARG A 269 -13.54 -0.86 -24.63
C ARG A 269 -12.77 -2.15 -24.77
N LEU A 270 -12.14 -2.60 -23.69
CA LEU A 270 -11.40 -3.85 -23.61
C LEU A 270 -12.20 -4.83 -22.75
N GLU A 271 -12.99 -5.71 -23.37
CA GLU A 271 -13.93 -6.62 -22.70
C GLU A 271 -13.45 -8.07 -22.69
N ARG A 272 -12.52 -8.46 -23.57
CA ARG A 272 -11.96 -9.80 -23.58
C ARG A 272 -11.03 -10.00 -22.40
N ASN A 273 -11.40 -10.92 -21.52
CA ASN A 273 -10.60 -11.31 -20.36
C ASN A 273 -9.66 -12.47 -20.72
N TYR A 274 -8.41 -12.37 -20.26
CA TYR A 274 -7.33 -13.36 -20.46
C TYR A 274 -6.91 -14.04 -19.15
N ARG A 275 -7.57 -13.73 -18.05
CA ARG A 275 -7.22 -14.21 -16.72
C ARG A 275 -8.07 -15.39 -16.28
N SER A 276 -9.37 -15.20 -16.26
CA SER A 276 -10.32 -16.07 -15.57
C SER A 276 -11.14 -16.94 -16.53
N THR A 277 -11.62 -18.05 -16.03
CA THR A 277 -12.57 -18.93 -16.73
C THR A 277 -13.99 -18.33 -16.77
N GLY A 278 -14.85 -18.87 -17.64
CA GLY A 278 -16.17 -18.34 -17.94
C GLY A 278 -17.11 -18.29 -16.74
N ASN A 279 -17.12 -19.31 -15.86
CA ASN A 279 -17.97 -19.34 -14.67
C ASN A 279 -17.61 -18.22 -13.66
N ILE A 280 -16.31 -17.96 -13.47
CA ILE A 280 -15.84 -16.86 -12.63
C ILE A 280 -16.29 -15.51 -13.19
N LEU A 281 -16.15 -15.31 -14.51
CA LEU A 281 -16.59 -14.06 -15.16
C LEU A 281 -18.09 -13.90 -15.15
N SER A 282 -18.85 -14.99 -15.31
CA SER A 282 -20.30 -14.97 -15.25
C SER A 282 -20.80 -14.54 -13.87
N ALA A 283 -20.17 -15.02 -12.80
CA ALA A 283 -20.46 -14.59 -11.44
C ALA A 283 -20.10 -13.11 -11.21
N ALA A 284 -18.93 -12.69 -11.68
CA ALA A 284 -18.49 -11.31 -11.57
C ALA A 284 -19.41 -10.34 -12.34
N ASN A 285 -19.81 -10.70 -13.57
CA ASN A 285 -20.74 -9.90 -14.38
C ASN A 285 -22.12 -9.83 -13.73
N ALA A 286 -22.63 -10.94 -13.19
CA ALA A 286 -23.94 -10.99 -12.53
C ALA A 286 -23.97 -10.10 -11.29
N LEU A 287 -22.92 -10.14 -10.48
CA LEU A 287 -22.78 -9.30 -9.29
C LEU A 287 -22.74 -7.80 -9.64
N ILE A 288 -21.86 -7.41 -10.55
CA ILE A 288 -21.54 -5.99 -10.74
C ILE A 288 -22.64 -5.22 -11.49
N VAL A 289 -23.52 -5.89 -12.20
CA VAL A 289 -24.66 -5.26 -12.92
C VAL A 289 -25.65 -4.58 -11.98
N HIS A 290 -25.67 -4.93 -10.71
CA HIS A 290 -26.51 -4.30 -9.68
C HIS A 290 -26.04 -2.88 -9.29
N ASN A 291 -24.82 -2.48 -9.65
CA ASN A 291 -24.37 -1.10 -9.49
C ASN A 291 -24.98 -0.21 -10.57
N LYS A 292 -25.51 0.93 -10.15
CA LYS A 292 -26.21 1.86 -11.07
C LYS A 292 -25.25 2.80 -11.80
N GLU A 293 -24.23 3.28 -11.08
CA GLU A 293 -23.24 4.22 -11.63
C GLU A 293 -22.04 3.44 -12.18
N ARG A 294 -22.13 3.00 -13.46
CA ARG A 294 -21.05 2.28 -14.15
C ARG A 294 -21.08 2.52 -15.66
N LYS A 295 -19.92 2.35 -16.30
CA LYS A 295 -19.81 2.28 -17.77
C LYS A 295 -20.23 0.89 -18.25
N ASP A 296 -21.11 0.85 -19.24
CA ASP A 296 -21.60 -0.42 -19.78
C ASP A 296 -20.48 -1.21 -20.44
N LYS A 297 -20.24 -2.41 -19.90
CA LYS A 297 -19.29 -3.41 -20.40
C LYS A 297 -19.64 -4.80 -19.88
N LYS A 298 -19.28 -5.83 -20.66
CA LYS A 298 -19.48 -7.23 -20.29
C LYS A 298 -18.23 -8.04 -20.58
N LEU A 299 -17.61 -8.58 -19.53
CA LEU A 299 -16.44 -9.42 -19.68
C LEU A 299 -16.78 -10.77 -20.30
N TRP A 300 -15.93 -11.23 -21.23
CA TRP A 300 -16.01 -12.53 -21.84
C TRP A 300 -14.62 -13.14 -22.03
N THR A 301 -14.53 -14.48 -22.17
CA THR A 301 -13.27 -15.19 -22.32
C THR A 301 -13.37 -16.33 -23.33
N GLU A 302 -12.24 -16.73 -23.89
CA GLU A 302 -12.08 -17.94 -24.69
C GLU A 302 -11.51 -19.12 -23.87
N SER A 303 -11.26 -18.93 -22.58
CA SER A 303 -10.66 -19.95 -21.70
C SER A 303 -11.64 -21.06 -21.27
N GLY A 304 -12.84 -21.12 -21.90
CA GLY A 304 -13.89 -22.08 -21.55
C GLY A 304 -14.61 -21.72 -20.26
N GLU A 305 -15.62 -22.53 -19.91
CA GLU A 305 -16.45 -22.29 -18.71
C GLU A 305 -15.64 -22.45 -17.41
N GLY A 306 -14.74 -23.43 -17.34
CA GLY A 306 -13.95 -23.74 -16.16
C GLY A 306 -14.74 -24.47 -15.07
N ALA A 307 -14.16 -24.57 -13.88
CA ALA A 307 -14.81 -25.17 -12.73
C ALA A 307 -15.99 -24.32 -12.23
N SER A 308 -17.02 -24.97 -11.69
CA SER A 308 -18.07 -24.28 -10.92
C SER A 308 -17.48 -23.64 -9.66
N ILE A 309 -18.12 -22.60 -9.15
CA ILE A 309 -17.71 -21.91 -7.93
C ILE A 309 -18.20 -22.72 -6.74
N SER A 310 -17.31 -23.05 -5.81
CA SER A 310 -17.67 -23.79 -4.60
C SER A 310 -18.06 -22.83 -3.49
N ILE A 311 -19.26 -23.02 -2.90
CA ILE A 311 -19.69 -22.32 -1.69
C ILE A 311 -19.61 -23.30 -0.52
N MET A 312 -18.93 -22.89 0.56
CA MET A 312 -18.70 -23.68 1.75
C MET A 312 -19.23 -22.97 2.99
N ARG A 313 -20.10 -23.65 3.71
CA ARG A 313 -20.63 -23.24 5.02
C ARG A 313 -19.88 -23.96 6.13
N HIS A 314 -19.47 -23.21 7.15
CA HIS A 314 -18.74 -23.73 8.30
C HIS A 314 -19.47 -23.37 9.61
N PRO A 315 -19.43 -24.22 10.63
CA PRO A 315 -20.02 -23.89 11.93
C PRO A 315 -19.35 -22.67 12.59
N THR A 316 -18.00 -22.60 12.50
CA THR A 316 -17.20 -21.54 13.15
C THR A 316 -16.12 -20.99 12.21
N GLY A 317 -15.58 -19.82 12.56
CA GLY A 317 -14.46 -19.24 11.81
C GLY A 317 -13.16 -20.03 11.93
N GLU A 318 -12.96 -20.76 13.01
CA GLU A 318 -11.82 -21.68 13.21
C GLU A 318 -11.93 -22.89 12.28
N GLU A 319 -13.14 -23.46 12.13
CA GLU A 319 -13.38 -24.56 11.20
C GLU A 319 -13.24 -24.14 9.75
N GLU A 320 -13.67 -22.93 9.41
CA GLU A 320 -13.42 -22.31 8.09
C GLU A 320 -11.92 -22.26 7.79
N ALA A 321 -11.11 -21.73 8.72
CA ALA A 321 -9.67 -21.63 8.55
C ALA A 321 -9.00 -23.02 8.41
N MET A 322 -9.42 -23.99 9.21
CA MET A 322 -8.91 -25.37 9.15
C MET A 322 -9.29 -26.06 7.84
N TRP A 323 -10.51 -25.83 7.35
CA TRP A 323 -10.96 -26.38 6.08
C TRP A 323 -10.13 -25.80 4.91
N ILE A 324 -9.91 -24.48 4.88
CA ILE A 324 -9.09 -23.83 3.87
C ILE A 324 -7.67 -24.41 3.88
N ALA A 325 -7.04 -24.52 5.06
CA ALA A 325 -5.71 -25.09 5.20
C ALA A 325 -5.62 -26.54 4.65
N THR A 326 -6.59 -27.36 5.00
CA THR A 326 -6.67 -28.75 4.55
C THR A 326 -6.92 -28.84 3.05
N HIS A 327 -7.79 -27.97 2.51
CA HIS A 327 -8.14 -27.95 1.11
C HIS A 327 -7.00 -27.46 0.21
N ILE A 328 -6.21 -26.48 0.65
CA ILE A 328 -4.95 -26.09 -0.01
C ILE A 328 -4.04 -27.31 -0.20
N ARG A 329 -3.80 -28.09 0.85
CA ARG A 329 -2.98 -29.31 0.78
C ARG A 329 -3.58 -30.39 -0.13
N LYS A 330 -4.91 -30.53 -0.14
CA LYS A 330 -5.63 -31.42 -1.05
C LYS A 330 -5.37 -31.02 -2.50
N LEU A 331 -5.60 -29.77 -2.85
CA LEU A 331 -5.41 -29.24 -4.21
C LEU A 331 -3.96 -29.33 -4.69
N MET A 332 -2.99 -29.11 -3.82
CA MET A 332 -1.57 -29.29 -4.15
C MET A 332 -1.26 -30.73 -4.56
N ARG A 333 -1.85 -31.71 -3.87
CA ARG A 333 -1.65 -33.16 -4.20
C ARG A 333 -2.38 -33.57 -5.46
N GLU A 334 -3.60 -33.08 -5.68
CA GLU A 334 -4.45 -33.51 -6.78
C GLU A 334 -4.15 -32.79 -8.09
N HIS A 335 -3.76 -31.50 -8.03
CA HIS A 335 -3.59 -30.64 -9.19
C HIS A 335 -2.16 -30.08 -9.37
N HIS A 336 -1.23 -30.50 -8.53
CA HIS A 336 0.17 -30.05 -8.56
C HIS A 336 0.36 -28.52 -8.44
N TYR A 337 -0.54 -27.85 -7.72
CA TYR A 337 -0.37 -26.43 -7.41
C TYR A 337 0.78 -26.21 -6.40
N ASN A 338 1.44 -25.07 -6.50
CA ASN A 338 2.39 -24.59 -5.51
C ASN A 338 1.70 -23.67 -4.50
N PHE A 339 2.29 -23.44 -3.32
CA PHE A 339 1.75 -22.50 -2.35
C PHE A 339 1.51 -21.09 -2.92
N SER A 340 2.37 -20.64 -3.83
CA SER A 340 2.21 -19.34 -4.51
C SER A 340 1.01 -19.24 -5.46
N ASP A 341 0.39 -20.37 -5.83
CA ASP A 341 -0.79 -20.37 -6.69
C ASP A 341 -2.08 -20.02 -5.91
N PHE A 342 -2.01 -19.96 -4.57
CA PHE A 342 -3.14 -19.72 -3.69
C PHE A 342 -3.19 -18.31 -3.15
N GLY A 343 -4.35 -17.66 -3.29
CA GLY A 343 -4.73 -16.43 -2.60
C GLY A 343 -5.89 -16.68 -1.63
N VAL A 344 -5.72 -16.26 -0.37
CA VAL A 344 -6.78 -16.26 0.63
C VAL A 344 -7.13 -14.82 0.95
N LEU A 345 -8.34 -14.41 0.60
CA LEU A 345 -8.76 -13.02 0.64
C LEU A 345 -9.85 -12.82 1.70
N VAL A 346 -9.65 -11.81 2.53
CA VAL A 346 -10.57 -11.42 3.60
C VAL A 346 -10.98 -9.96 3.47
N ARG A 347 -12.11 -9.59 4.06
CA ARG A 347 -12.55 -8.18 4.08
C ARG A 347 -11.80 -7.35 5.11
N THR A 348 -11.46 -7.90 6.27
CA THR A 348 -10.87 -7.19 7.41
C THR A 348 -9.63 -7.90 7.96
N ASN A 349 -8.71 -7.12 8.52
CA ASN A 349 -7.50 -7.64 9.14
C ASN A 349 -7.78 -8.57 10.34
N SER A 350 -8.90 -8.40 11.04
CA SER A 350 -9.27 -9.25 12.18
C SER A 350 -9.46 -10.71 11.78
N LEU A 351 -9.92 -10.98 10.56
CA LEU A 351 -10.08 -12.34 10.04
C LEU A 351 -8.75 -13.00 9.71
N MET A 352 -7.72 -12.20 9.39
CA MET A 352 -6.40 -12.76 9.03
C MET A 352 -5.72 -13.47 10.19
N ASN A 353 -5.93 -13.02 11.43
CA ASN A 353 -5.24 -13.61 12.59
C ASN A 353 -5.57 -15.09 12.76
N THR A 354 -6.86 -15.46 12.68
CA THR A 354 -7.30 -16.86 12.80
C THR A 354 -6.74 -17.72 11.66
N LEU A 355 -6.79 -17.21 10.42
CA LEU A 355 -6.25 -17.89 9.24
C LEU A 355 -4.72 -18.04 9.33
N GLU A 356 -4.00 -16.97 9.70
CA GLU A 356 -2.55 -16.97 9.85
C GLU A 356 -2.12 -18.00 10.91
N THR A 357 -2.73 -17.98 12.10
CA THR A 357 -2.44 -18.92 13.19
C THR A 357 -2.68 -20.36 12.72
N THR A 358 -3.84 -20.62 12.11
CA THR A 358 -4.17 -21.97 11.59
C THR A 358 -3.19 -22.44 10.51
N PHE A 359 -2.74 -21.55 9.62
CA PHE A 359 -1.77 -21.90 8.58
C PHE A 359 -0.40 -22.22 9.17
N VAL A 360 0.05 -21.43 10.16
CA VAL A 360 1.30 -21.67 10.88
C VAL A 360 1.25 -23.01 11.62
N GLU A 361 0.18 -23.28 12.36
CA GLU A 361 -0.04 -24.56 13.07
C GLU A 361 -0.11 -25.73 12.10
N SER A 362 -0.73 -25.53 10.94
CA SER A 362 -0.80 -26.52 9.85
C SER A 362 0.50 -26.61 9.03
N GLN A 363 1.56 -25.88 9.38
CA GLN A 363 2.83 -25.81 8.63
C GLN A 363 2.64 -25.40 7.16
N ILE A 364 1.73 -24.49 6.88
CA ILE A 364 1.55 -23.85 5.56
C ILE A 364 2.32 -22.54 5.57
N PRO A 365 3.32 -22.38 4.68
CA PRO A 365 4.03 -21.12 4.58
C PRO A 365 3.06 -20.04 4.06
N VAL A 366 2.93 -18.95 4.80
CA VAL A 366 1.98 -17.89 4.52
C VAL A 366 2.66 -16.52 4.55
N ARG A 367 2.32 -15.68 3.57
CA ARG A 367 2.65 -14.26 3.54
C ARG A 367 1.39 -13.45 3.81
N VAL A 368 1.43 -12.64 4.85
CA VAL A 368 0.33 -11.73 5.21
C VAL A 368 0.61 -10.37 4.55
N SER A 369 -0.36 -9.84 3.79
CA SER A 369 -0.28 -8.53 3.15
C SER A 369 -1.54 -7.71 3.42
N GLY A 370 -1.41 -6.36 3.49
CA GLY A 370 -2.55 -5.48 3.79
C GLY A 370 -2.98 -5.46 5.26
N GLY A 371 -2.13 -6.03 6.13
CA GLY A 371 -2.16 -5.83 7.59
C GLY A 371 -1.35 -4.59 7.99
N SER A 372 -0.97 -4.47 9.27
CA SER A 372 0.00 -3.44 9.67
C SER A 372 1.29 -3.64 8.89
N SER A 373 1.70 -2.60 8.19
CA SER A 373 2.90 -2.62 7.36
C SER A 373 4.11 -3.10 8.16
N PHE A 374 5.03 -3.82 7.52
CA PHE A 374 6.32 -4.16 8.09
C PHE A 374 7.00 -2.92 8.71
N PHE A 375 6.94 -1.80 7.99
CA PHE A 375 7.52 -0.54 8.44
C PHE A 375 6.75 0.16 9.57
N ASP A 376 5.53 -0.29 9.88
CA ASP A 376 4.71 0.22 11.00
C ASP A 376 4.98 -0.51 12.32
N ARG A 377 5.67 -1.64 12.29
CA ARG A 377 6.05 -2.37 13.49
C ARG A 377 6.94 -1.50 14.37
N LYS A 378 6.69 -1.55 15.69
CA LYS A 378 7.40 -0.73 16.69
C LYS A 378 8.91 -0.81 16.54
N GLU A 379 9.45 -2.04 16.49
CA GLU A 379 10.87 -2.31 16.37
C GLU A 379 11.49 -1.74 15.07
N ILE A 380 10.75 -1.82 13.98
CA ILE A 380 11.21 -1.31 12.68
C ILE A 380 11.21 0.22 12.68
N ARG A 381 10.15 0.84 13.20
CA ARG A 381 10.08 2.30 13.36
C ARG A 381 11.16 2.85 14.25
N ASP A 382 11.49 2.15 15.34
CA ASP A 382 12.58 2.55 16.21
C ASP A 382 13.92 2.54 15.44
N MET A 383 14.18 1.48 14.65
CA MET A 383 15.38 1.40 13.81
C MET A 383 15.42 2.49 12.74
N LEU A 384 14.30 2.75 12.08
CA LEU A 384 14.21 3.84 11.09
C LEU A 384 14.46 5.21 11.71
N CYS A 385 13.99 5.47 12.94
CA CYS A 385 14.28 6.72 13.64
C CYS A 385 15.77 6.85 13.99
N PHE A 386 16.44 5.76 14.39
CA PHE A 386 17.90 5.76 14.54
C PHE A 386 18.61 6.12 13.24
N LEU A 387 18.16 5.57 12.10
CA LEU A 387 18.76 5.91 10.81
C LEU A 387 18.44 7.34 10.35
N LYS A 388 17.23 7.85 10.61
CA LYS A 388 16.78 9.19 10.21
C LYS A 388 17.65 10.28 10.86
N ILE A 389 17.98 10.17 12.14
CA ILE A 389 18.83 11.16 12.83
C ILE A 389 20.26 11.20 12.30
N LEU A 390 20.76 10.11 11.68
CA LEU A 390 22.11 10.09 11.09
C LEU A 390 22.18 10.88 9.78
N VAL A 391 21.06 11.08 9.09
CA VAL A 391 21.00 11.82 7.82
C VAL A 391 20.35 13.19 7.95
N ASN A 392 19.58 13.41 9.02
CA ASN A 392 18.97 14.69 9.34
C ASN A 392 18.95 14.91 10.86
N GLU A 393 19.93 15.66 11.36
CA GLU A 393 20.07 15.99 12.77
C GLU A 393 18.96 16.90 13.31
N ASN A 394 18.22 17.54 12.39
CA ASN A 394 17.10 18.43 12.72
C ASN A 394 15.77 17.69 12.87
N ASP A 395 15.77 16.36 12.76
CA ASP A 395 14.56 15.55 12.94
C ASP A 395 14.32 15.28 14.43
N ASP A 396 13.80 16.30 15.11
CA ASP A 396 13.49 16.27 16.53
C ASP A 396 12.50 15.16 16.89
N ASN A 397 11.56 14.82 16.00
CA ASN A 397 10.59 13.76 16.25
C ASN A 397 11.26 12.38 16.31
N SER A 398 12.14 12.10 15.36
CA SER A 398 12.91 10.85 15.38
C SER A 398 13.84 10.79 16.61
N LEU A 399 14.50 11.89 16.96
CA LEU A 399 15.35 11.98 18.15
C LEU A 399 14.55 11.72 19.43
N LEU A 400 13.38 12.35 19.58
CA LEU A 400 12.50 12.15 20.74
C LEU A 400 12.02 10.72 20.90
N ARG A 401 11.77 10.01 19.80
CA ARG A 401 11.36 8.62 19.84
C ARG A 401 12.44 7.70 20.41
N ILE A 402 13.70 7.94 20.04
CA ILE A 402 14.80 7.03 20.35
C ILE A 402 15.68 7.47 21.54
N ILE A 403 15.60 8.71 21.98
CA ILE A 403 16.48 9.25 23.03
C ILE A 403 16.46 8.42 24.32
N ASN A 404 15.34 7.79 24.63
CA ASN A 404 15.17 6.88 25.77
C ASN A 404 14.55 5.51 25.39
N THR A 405 14.75 5.09 24.15
CA THR A 405 14.35 3.77 23.62
C THR A 405 15.57 3.04 23.10
N PRO A 406 16.02 1.96 23.73
CA PRO A 406 15.69 1.44 25.07
C PRO A 406 15.96 2.43 26.21
N ARG A 407 15.39 2.16 27.39
CA ARG A 407 15.54 3.07 28.56
C ARG A 407 17.01 3.27 28.94
N ARG A 408 17.42 4.56 29.01
CA ARG A 408 18.80 4.97 29.32
C ARG A 408 18.90 5.88 30.54
N GLY A 409 17.79 6.10 31.26
CA GLY A 409 17.76 7.08 32.35
C GLY A 409 17.53 8.53 31.88
N ILE A 410 17.22 8.76 30.62
CA ILE A 410 16.83 10.06 30.07
C ILE A 410 15.32 10.21 30.20
N GLY A 411 14.86 10.69 31.35
CA GLY A 411 13.46 10.82 31.67
C GLY A 411 12.77 12.04 31.03
N ARG A 412 11.45 12.09 31.18
CA ARG A 412 10.59 13.17 30.64
C ARG A 412 11.07 14.57 31.03
N THR A 413 11.43 14.78 32.27
CA THR A 413 11.92 16.09 32.77
C THR A 413 13.20 16.53 32.09
N THR A 414 14.09 15.58 31.74
CA THR A 414 15.30 15.86 30.96
C THR A 414 14.97 16.30 29.57
N VAL A 415 14.07 15.56 28.89
CA VAL A 415 13.59 15.89 27.54
C VAL A 415 12.89 17.26 27.50
N GLU A 416 12.04 17.58 28.49
CA GLU A 416 11.38 18.89 28.60
C GLU A 416 12.37 20.05 28.77
N ARG A 417 13.49 19.82 29.47
CA ARG A 417 14.55 20.82 29.58
C ARG A 417 15.32 21.03 28.29
N LEU A 418 15.61 19.93 27.56
CA LEU A 418 16.25 20.00 26.25
C LEU A 418 15.36 20.78 25.27
N ARG A 419 14.06 20.50 25.26
CA ARG A 419 13.09 21.22 24.42
C ARG A 419 13.07 22.72 24.76
N ARG A 420 12.92 23.06 26.02
CA ARG A 420 12.90 24.47 26.45
C ARG A 420 14.16 25.20 26.00
N TYR A 421 15.31 24.59 26.16
CA TYR A 421 16.57 25.18 25.71
C TYR A 421 16.60 25.36 24.18
N ALA A 422 16.14 24.36 23.43
CA ALA A 422 16.05 24.44 21.98
C ALA A 422 15.13 25.58 21.53
N ASP A 423 13.95 25.72 22.18
CA ASP A 423 13.00 26.79 21.92
C ASP A 423 13.58 28.18 22.26
N GLU A 424 14.18 28.33 23.43
CA GLU A 424 14.79 29.61 23.87
C GLU A 424 15.95 30.07 22.98
N LYS A 425 16.73 29.13 22.45
CA LYS A 425 17.87 29.41 21.56
C LYS A 425 17.49 29.36 20.07
N ASN A 426 16.23 29.06 19.75
CA ASN A 426 15.77 28.84 18.38
C ASN A 426 16.66 27.86 17.59
N THR A 427 16.97 26.73 18.20
CA THR A 427 17.85 25.67 17.70
C THR A 427 17.14 24.32 17.72
N THR A 428 17.83 23.25 17.31
CA THR A 428 17.26 21.89 17.29
C THR A 428 17.53 21.15 18.60
N LEU A 429 16.75 20.09 18.82
CA LEU A 429 16.92 19.25 20.00
C LEU A 429 18.30 18.56 20.02
N HIS A 430 18.87 18.27 18.84
CA HIS A 430 20.19 17.68 18.72
C HIS A 430 21.28 18.64 19.24
N ILE A 431 21.24 19.90 18.86
CA ILE A 431 22.17 20.93 19.36
C ILE A 431 21.95 21.13 20.86
N ALA A 432 20.70 21.19 21.32
CA ALA A 432 20.38 21.27 22.75
C ALA A 432 20.93 20.06 23.52
N LEU A 433 20.88 18.86 22.96
CA LEU A 433 21.43 17.64 23.53
C LEU A 433 22.97 17.74 23.68
N GLU A 434 23.66 18.20 22.65
CA GLU A 434 25.13 18.37 22.70
C GLU A 434 25.56 19.43 23.73
N GLU A 435 24.95 20.62 23.66
CA GLU A 435 25.33 21.75 24.52
C GLU A 435 25.00 21.51 26.00
N LEU A 436 23.87 20.87 26.29
CA LEU A 436 23.46 20.61 27.67
C LEU A 436 23.96 19.27 28.25
N SER A 437 24.59 18.41 27.46
CA SER A 437 25.05 17.09 27.93
C SER A 437 26.04 17.16 29.11
N ALA A 438 26.77 18.27 29.25
CA ALA A 438 27.68 18.53 30.34
C ALA A 438 27.13 19.51 31.40
N ALA A 439 25.88 19.99 31.25
CA ALA A 439 25.34 21.03 32.12
C ALA A 439 25.19 20.54 33.57
N PRO A 440 25.66 21.35 34.56
CA PRO A 440 25.65 20.99 35.98
C PRO A 440 24.24 20.80 36.55
N GLU A 441 23.23 21.29 35.89
CA GLU A 441 21.80 21.17 36.24
C GLU A 441 21.27 19.74 36.18
N PHE A 442 21.90 18.87 35.40
CA PHE A 442 21.57 17.45 35.34
C PHE A 442 22.35 16.65 36.37
N ARG A 443 21.72 15.62 36.92
CA ARG A 443 22.41 14.64 37.77
C ARG A 443 23.55 13.97 37.00
N GLU A 444 24.57 13.54 37.66
CA GLU A 444 25.73 12.89 37.04
C GLU A 444 25.35 11.68 36.18
N SER A 445 24.42 10.85 36.67
CA SER A 445 23.91 9.70 35.90
C SER A 445 23.22 10.12 34.60
N THR A 446 22.48 11.25 34.63
CA THR A 446 21.78 11.77 33.44
C THR A 446 22.77 12.36 32.45
N ARG A 447 23.77 13.13 32.94
CA ARG A 447 24.83 13.66 32.07
C ARG A 447 25.58 12.53 31.36
N LYS A 448 25.97 11.50 32.12
CA LYS A 448 26.64 10.33 31.56
C LYS A 448 25.76 9.68 30.45
N ALA A 449 24.47 9.47 30.73
CA ALA A 449 23.54 8.88 29.75
C ALA A 449 23.40 9.72 28.46
N LEU A 450 23.33 11.07 28.58
CA LEU A 450 23.33 11.98 27.45
C LEU A 450 24.61 11.91 26.63
N GLN A 451 25.77 11.99 27.32
CA GLN A 451 27.09 11.91 26.68
C GLN A 451 27.32 10.56 25.98
N ASP A 452 26.95 9.46 26.63
CA ASP A 452 27.09 8.14 26.03
C ASP A 452 26.18 7.98 24.79
N PHE A 453 24.97 8.55 24.83
CA PHE A 453 24.08 8.55 23.66
C PHE A 453 24.65 9.39 22.51
N ILE A 454 25.20 10.56 22.75
CA ILE A 454 25.90 11.39 21.76
C ILE A 454 27.07 10.62 21.14
N LYS A 455 27.90 9.95 21.95
CA LYS A 455 29.00 9.14 21.43
C LYS A 455 28.53 8.02 20.53
N MET A 456 27.42 7.35 20.88
CA MET A 456 26.81 6.35 20.00
C MET A 456 26.37 6.95 18.66
N ILE A 457 25.68 8.10 18.66
CA ILE A 457 25.27 8.80 17.43
C ILE A 457 26.49 9.13 16.56
N HIS A 458 27.54 9.71 17.12
CA HIS A 458 28.76 10.03 16.36
C HIS A 458 29.39 8.77 15.75
N ARG A 459 29.52 7.70 16.52
CA ARG A 459 30.05 6.42 16.05
C ARG A 459 29.19 5.87 14.87
N TRP A 460 27.87 5.92 14.98
CA TRP A 460 26.98 5.43 13.93
C TRP A 460 27.05 6.31 12.67
N LYS A 461 27.26 7.63 12.81
CA LYS A 461 27.49 8.53 11.66
C LYS A 461 28.72 8.12 10.86
N ASP A 462 29.81 7.74 11.52
CA ASP A 462 31.02 7.27 10.83
C ASP A 462 30.76 5.96 10.07
N MET A 463 29.73 5.19 10.47
CA MET A 463 29.35 3.92 9.84
C MET A 463 28.30 4.06 8.73
N VAL A 464 27.78 5.24 8.43
CA VAL A 464 26.74 5.44 7.39
C VAL A 464 27.19 4.90 6.03
N ASN A 465 28.49 4.92 5.73
CA ASN A 465 29.06 4.39 4.49
C ASN A 465 29.32 2.87 4.53
N THR A 466 29.07 2.21 5.68
CA THR A 466 29.17 0.75 5.86
C THR A 466 27.85 0.18 6.38
N PRO A 467 26.79 0.27 5.60
CA PRO A 467 25.42 0.01 6.07
C PRO A 467 25.16 -1.45 6.48
N ASP A 468 25.94 -2.40 5.97
CA ASP A 468 25.80 -3.84 6.25
C ASP A 468 25.92 -4.18 7.75
N ARG A 469 26.58 -3.33 8.54
CA ARG A 469 26.79 -3.51 9.98
C ARG A 469 26.14 -2.43 10.85
N LEU A 470 25.60 -1.40 10.23
CA LEU A 470 25.11 -0.23 10.95
C LEU A 470 23.95 -0.60 11.90
N LEU A 471 22.92 -1.28 11.40
CA LEU A 471 21.78 -1.67 12.23
C LEU A 471 22.15 -2.70 13.30
N ASP A 472 23.00 -3.66 12.99
CA ASP A 472 23.49 -4.64 13.97
C ASP A 472 24.26 -3.93 15.10
N THR A 473 25.07 -2.94 14.77
CA THR A 473 25.79 -2.12 15.76
C THR A 473 24.82 -1.30 16.60
N ILE A 474 23.79 -0.68 16.00
CA ILE A 474 22.77 0.07 16.74
C ILE A 474 22.04 -0.85 17.74
N VAL A 475 21.65 -2.05 17.31
CA VAL A 475 20.98 -3.05 18.18
C VAL A 475 21.87 -3.44 19.37
N GLN A 476 23.16 -3.70 19.12
CA GLN A 476 24.13 -4.09 20.15
C GLN A 476 24.43 -2.93 21.12
N ASP A 477 24.78 -1.75 20.61
CA ASP A 477 25.12 -0.57 21.40
C ASP A 477 23.95 -0.12 22.30
N THR A 478 22.71 -0.26 21.81
CA THR A 478 21.50 0.12 22.56
C THR A 478 20.96 -0.98 23.45
N CYS A 479 21.47 -2.21 23.36
CA CYS A 479 20.89 -3.39 24.01
C CYS A 479 19.40 -3.60 23.65
N TYR A 480 19.01 -3.35 22.38
CA TYR A 480 17.62 -3.36 21.95
C TYR A 480 16.95 -4.71 22.15
N GLU A 481 17.65 -5.83 21.90
CA GLU A 481 17.13 -7.18 22.15
C GLU A 481 16.75 -7.41 23.62
N ALA A 482 17.54 -6.90 24.56
CA ALA A 482 17.24 -7.01 25.97
C ALA A 482 15.92 -6.32 26.32
N MET A 483 15.66 -5.12 25.78
CA MET A 483 14.39 -4.41 25.93
C MET A 483 13.21 -5.23 25.36
N VAL A 484 13.37 -5.81 24.17
CA VAL A 484 12.33 -6.65 23.56
C VAL A 484 12.05 -7.87 24.43
N ARG A 485 13.07 -8.46 25.01
CA ARG A 485 12.97 -9.61 25.92
C ARG A 485 12.26 -9.26 27.24
N GLU A 486 12.50 -8.04 27.76
CA GLU A 486 11.73 -7.52 28.92
C GLU A 486 10.28 -7.23 28.58
N GLU A 487 9.98 -6.81 27.37
CA GLU A 487 8.59 -6.57 26.90
C GLU A 487 7.81 -7.88 26.69
N PHE A 488 8.50 -8.98 26.35
CA PHE A 488 7.92 -10.29 26.08
C PHE A 488 8.60 -11.43 26.85
N PRO A 489 8.56 -11.40 28.21
CA PRO A 489 9.35 -12.31 29.03
C PRO A 489 8.99 -13.79 28.88
N GLU A 490 7.75 -14.08 28.48
CA GLU A 490 7.22 -15.45 28.37
C GLU A 490 7.25 -15.98 26.92
N SER A 491 7.77 -15.21 25.94
CA SER A 491 7.68 -15.58 24.52
C SER A 491 8.96 -15.37 23.74
N ASP A 492 9.86 -16.36 23.78
CA ASP A 492 11.04 -16.40 22.90
C ASP A 492 10.66 -16.32 21.41
N LYS A 493 9.48 -16.82 21.03
CA LYS A 493 8.99 -16.72 19.65
C LYS A 493 8.70 -15.28 19.25
N ALA A 494 8.12 -14.46 20.14
CA ALA A 494 7.86 -13.04 19.88
C ALA A 494 9.17 -12.25 19.77
N VAL A 495 10.12 -12.51 20.66
CA VAL A 495 11.46 -11.90 20.61
C VAL A 495 12.15 -12.25 19.29
N ALA A 496 12.23 -13.53 18.94
CA ALA A 496 12.83 -13.98 17.69
C ALA A 496 12.15 -13.40 16.44
N PHE A 497 10.82 -13.24 16.48
CA PHE A 497 10.08 -12.62 15.38
C PHE A 497 10.45 -11.15 15.19
N LYS A 498 10.54 -10.37 16.28
CA LYS A 498 10.92 -8.96 16.23
C LYS A 498 12.37 -8.77 15.78
N MET A 499 13.30 -9.58 16.31
CA MET A 499 14.71 -9.52 15.93
C MET A 499 14.93 -9.90 14.46
N ARG A 500 14.21 -10.91 13.93
CA ARG A 500 14.22 -11.24 12.50
C ARG A 500 13.70 -10.09 11.64
N GLY A 501 12.71 -9.33 12.12
CA GLY A 501 12.26 -8.12 11.44
C GLY A 501 13.37 -7.07 11.27
N ILE A 502 14.16 -6.84 12.33
CA ILE A 502 15.30 -5.90 12.28
C ILE A 502 16.39 -6.42 11.35
N GLN A 503 16.72 -7.71 11.40
CA GLN A 503 17.68 -8.33 10.50
C GLN A 503 17.24 -8.18 9.03
N PHE A 504 15.97 -8.42 8.74
CA PHE A 504 15.41 -8.22 7.40
C PHE A 504 15.54 -6.76 6.93
N LEU A 505 15.30 -5.78 7.81
CA LEU A 505 15.52 -4.35 7.49
C LEU A 505 16.98 -4.08 7.12
N SER A 506 17.93 -4.68 7.85
CA SER A 506 19.37 -4.56 7.59
C SER A 506 19.75 -5.12 6.21
N GLU A 507 19.26 -6.31 5.89
CA GLU A 507 19.46 -6.95 4.58
C GLU A 507 18.90 -6.11 3.42
N ARG A 508 17.69 -5.55 3.60
CA ARG A 508 17.05 -4.67 2.62
C ARG A 508 17.81 -3.38 2.38
N LEU A 509 18.28 -2.72 3.44
CA LEU A 509 19.13 -1.53 3.34
C LEU A 509 20.41 -1.83 2.53
N SER A 510 21.08 -2.93 2.87
CA SER A 510 22.32 -3.37 2.19
C SER A 510 22.08 -3.67 0.71
N THR A 511 20.99 -4.35 0.39
CA THR A 511 20.61 -4.67 -1.00
C THR A 511 20.32 -3.41 -1.79
N TYR A 512 19.52 -2.49 -1.25
CA TYR A 512 19.19 -1.23 -1.91
C TYR A 512 20.43 -0.42 -2.29
N LEU A 513 21.38 -0.29 -1.37
CA LEU A 513 22.61 0.47 -1.60
C LEU A 513 23.58 -0.24 -2.58
N LYS A 514 23.54 -1.56 -2.67
CA LYS A 514 24.31 -2.34 -3.68
C LYS A 514 23.71 -2.22 -5.08
N GLU A 515 22.39 -2.25 -5.19
CA GLU A 515 21.68 -2.15 -6.48
C GLU A 515 21.70 -0.72 -7.06
N HIS A 516 21.81 0.30 -6.23
CA HIS A 516 21.77 1.72 -6.61
C HIS A 516 23.11 2.39 -6.27
N LYS A 517 24.10 2.29 -7.15
CA LYS A 517 25.50 2.68 -6.91
C LYS A 517 25.72 4.09 -6.37
N ASP A 518 24.81 5.04 -6.69
CA ASP A 518 24.91 6.45 -6.24
C ASP A 518 23.91 6.78 -5.12
N ALA A 519 23.20 5.78 -4.60
CA ALA A 519 22.21 6.01 -3.54
C ALA A 519 22.87 6.14 -2.18
N THR A 520 22.33 7.02 -1.39
CA THR A 520 22.72 7.29 0.00
C THR A 520 21.71 6.68 0.98
N LEU A 521 22.06 6.60 2.26
CA LEU A 521 21.12 6.25 3.33
C LEU A 521 19.88 7.16 3.30
N ARG A 522 20.05 8.45 2.97
CA ARG A 522 18.93 9.40 2.81
C ARG A 522 17.97 9.00 1.70
N ASP A 523 18.47 8.52 0.58
CA ASP A 523 17.64 8.09 -0.54
C ASP A 523 16.89 6.80 -0.21
N TYR A 524 17.52 5.88 0.54
CA TYR A 524 16.84 4.72 1.09
C TYR A 524 15.69 5.11 2.02
N LEU A 525 15.92 6.00 2.99
CA LEU A 525 14.89 6.44 3.92
C LEU A 525 13.73 7.16 3.23
N ARG A 526 14.01 7.94 2.17
CA ARG A 526 12.97 8.51 1.31
C ARG A 526 12.19 7.45 0.56
N SER A 527 12.88 6.44 0.02
CA SER A 527 12.22 5.33 -0.68
C SER A 527 11.33 4.53 0.26
N VAL A 528 11.78 4.23 1.49
CA VAL A 528 10.99 3.55 2.52
C VAL A 528 9.72 4.32 2.86
N SER A 529 9.78 5.64 2.92
CA SER A 529 8.59 6.48 3.17
C SER A 529 7.56 6.43 2.02
N ILE A 530 7.98 6.04 0.82
CA ILE A 530 7.13 5.93 -0.39
C ILE A 530 6.75 4.47 -0.68
N ILE A 531 7.60 3.52 -0.29
CA ILE A 531 7.40 2.08 -0.54
C ILE A 531 6.61 1.50 0.63
N GLY A 532 5.28 1.51 0.53
CA GLY A 532 4.48 0.55 1.30
C GLY A 532 4.74 -0.86 0.76
N ASP A 533 5.14 -1.78 1.61
CA ASP A 533 5.10 -3.26 1.58
C ASP A 533 5.05 -4.03 0.24
N GLU A 534 5.80 -3.70 -0.81
CA GLU A 534 5.56 -4.37 -2.09
C GLU A 534 6.69 -5.24 -2.66
N ASN A 535 7.75 -5.55 -1.93
CA ASN A 535 8.84 -6.34 -2.51
C ASN A 535 9.28 -7.52 -1.66
N ASP A 536 8.63 -8.67 -1.87
CA ASP A 536 9.23 -9.95 -1.53
C ASP A 536 8.83 -11.03 -2.56
N ASP A 537 9.80 -11.42 -3.40
CA ASP A 537 9.68 -12.43 -4.45
C ASP A 537 9.78 -13.88 -3.92
N ASP A 538 9.31 -14.15 -2.71
CA ASP A 538 9.32 -15.52 -2.19
C ASP A 538 8.15 -16.35 -2.78
N LYS A 539 8.47 -17.05 -3.87
CA LYS A 539 7.53 -17.80 -4.72
C LYS A 539 6.90 -19.03 -4.07
N SER A 540 7.17 -19.30 -2.80
CA SER A 540 6.78 -20.55 -2.13
C SER A 540 5.74 -20.40 -1.01
N MET A 541 5.01 -19.29 -0.92
CA MET A 541 4.07 -18.99 0.17
C MET A 541 2.64 -18.76 -0.31
N VAL A 542 1.65 -19.17 0.50
CA VAL A 542 0.24 -18.78 0.32
C VAL A 542 0.11 -17.29 0.61
N SER A 543 -0.58 -16.56 -0.25
CA SER A 543 -0.86 -15.14 -0.04
C SER A 543 -2.13 -14.96 0.76
N LEU A 544 -2.03 -14.48 2.01
CA LEU A 544 -3.15 -14.10 2.87
C LEU A 544 -3.24 -12.58 2.95
N MET A 545 -4.36 -12.01 2.49
CA MET A 545 -4.48 -10.56 2.39
C MET A 545 -5.91 -10.07 2.43
N THR A 546 -6.06 -8.75 2.61
CA THR A 546 -7.37 -8.13 2.44
C THR A 546 -7.76 -8.09 0.94
N MET A 547 -9.06 -8.09 0.66
CA MET A 547 -9.58 -7.92 -0.70
C MET A 547 -9.05 -6.65 -1.38
N HIS A 548 -8.86 -5.55 -0.62
CA HIS A 548 -8.25 -4.33 -1.13
C HIS A 548 -6.79 -4.53 -1.57
N ALA A 549 -6.00 -5.24 -0.78
CA ALA A 549 -4.61 -5.50 -1.09
C ALA A 549 -4.43 -6.47 -2.28
N SER A 550 -5.47 -7.22 -2.64
CA SER A 550 -5.44 -8.15 -3.77
C SER A 550 -5.57 -7.47 -5.13
N LYS A 551 -5.89 -6.17 -5.16
CA LYS A 551 -6.00 -5.41 -6.41
C LYS A 551 -4.66 -5.42 -7.16
N GLY A 552 -4.71 -5.71 -8.46
CA GLY A 552 -3.51 -5.87 -9.30
C GLY A 552 -2.88 -7.27 -9.26
N LEU A 553 -3.25 -8.12 -8.30
CA LEU A 553 -2.76 -9.50 -8.18
C LEU A 553 -3.69 -10.49 -8.87
N GLU A 554 -3.21 -11.74 -9.04
CA GLU A 554 -4.01 -12.86 -9.55
C GLU A 554 -3.44 -14.18 -9.03
N PHE A 555 -4.32 -15.16 -8.81
CA PHE A 555 -3.98 -16.47 -8.28
C PHE A 555 -4.71 -17.55 -9.07
N LYS A 556 -4.12 -18.73 -9.24
CA LYS A 556 -4.82 -19.85 -9.88
C LYS A 556 -6.04 -20.26 -9.06
N VAL A 557 -5.90 -20.27 -7.74
CA VAL A 557 -6.96 -20.64 -6.79
C VAL A 557 -7.16 -19.53 -5.79
N VAL A 558 -8.39 -19.07 -5.61
CA VAL A 558 -8.76 -18.06 -4.64
C VAL A 558 -9.74 -18.63 -3.64
N PHE A 559 -9.46 -18.43 -2.34
CA PHE A 559 -10.38 -18.63 -1.25
C PHE A 559 -10.84 -17.24 -0.76
N LEU A 560 -12.13 -16.98 -0.80
CA LEU A 560 -12.76 -15.85 -0.15
C LEU A 560 -13.27 -16.32 1.21
N ALA A 561 -12.75 -15.78 2.31
CA ALA A 561 -13.11 -16.17 3.66
C ALA A 561 -13.87 -15.05 4.37
N GLY A 562 -14.88 -15.42 5.16
CA GLY A 562 -15.71 -14.48 5.89
C GLY A 562 -16.71 -13.75 5.00
N ILE A 563 -17.36 -14.46 4.06
CA ILE A 563 -18.31 -13.85 3.15
C ILE A 563 -19.69 -13.81 3.82
N GLU A 564 -19.83 -12.87 4.75
CA GLU A 564 -20.97 -12.71 5.65
C GLU A 564 -21.48 -11.27 5.66
N ASP A 565 -22.78 -11.08 5.85
CA ASP A 565 -23.38 -9.77 6.08
C ASP A 565 -22.73 -9.10 7.31
N HIS A 566 -22.61 -7.78 7.31
CA HIS A 566 -21.87 -6.96 8.26
C HIS A 566 -20.33 -7.10 8.18
N ILE A 567 -19.83 -8.05 7.39
CA ILE A 567 -18.40 -8.14 7.03
C ILE A 567 -18.22 -7.69 5.59
N ILE A 568 -18.90 -8.32 4.64
CA ILE A 568 -19.01 -7.88 3.26
C ILE A 568 -20.47 -8.06 2.74
N PRO A 569 -21.22 -6.98 2.55
CA PRO A 569 -20.85 -5.59 2.82
C PRO A 569 -20.59 -5.32 4.31
N SER A 570 -19.73 -4.34 4.61
CA SER A 570 -19.39 -3.96 5.98
C SER A 570 -20.61 -3.38 6.72
N ALA A 571 -20.68 -3.54 8.07
CA ALA A 571 -21.76 -2.98 8.87
C ALA A 571 -21.94 -1.48 8.60
N ARG A 572 -20.83 -0.74 8.50
CA ARG A 572 -20.86 0.69 8.20
C ARG A 572 -21.52 1.00 6.85
N ALA A 573 -21.25 0.21 5.82
CA ALA A 573 -21.83 0.41 4.50
C ALA A 573 -23.33 0.12 4.47
N LEU A 574 -23.82 -0.71 5.40
CA LEU A 574 -25.25 -1.01 5.54
C LEU A 574 -26.01 0.08 6.31
N GLU A 575 -25.36 0.83 7.19
CA GLU A 575 -25.93 1.92 7.97
C GLU A 575 -25.91 3.25 7.20
N GLU A 576 -24.94 3.43 6.33
CA GLU A 576 -24.74 4.62 5.50
C GLU A 576 -25.39 4.43 4.10
N ASP A 577 -25.25 5.37 3.21
CA ASP A 577 -25.93 5.50 1.93
C ASP A 577 -25.67 4.32 0.94
N ASN A 578 -26.57 4.09 -0.02
CA ASN A 578 -26.45 3.08 -1.10
C ASN A 578 -25.13 3.11 -1.89
N ARG A 579 -24.45 4.26 -1.95
CA ARG A 579 -23.13 4.40 -2.59
C ARG A 579 -22.06 3.55 -1.93
N ASN A 580 -22.14 3.35 -0.63
CA ASN A 580 -21.18 2.54 0.11
C ASN A 580 -21.39 1.04 -0.16
N ILE A 581 -22.63 0.63 -0.41
CA ILE A 581 -22.94 -0.76 -0.83
C ILE A 581 -22.37 -1.02 -2.24
N ASP A 582 -22.46 -0.07 -3.15
CA ASP A 582 -21.91 -0.19 -4.50
C ASP A 582 -20.38 -0.33 -4.48
N GLU A 583 -19.68 0.36 -3.57
CA GLU A 583 -18.23 0.20 -3.38
C GLU A 583 -17.87 -1.17 -2.79
N GLU A 584 -18.61 -1.66 -1.79
CA GLU A 584 -18.44 -3.01 -1.24
C GLU A 584 -18.69 -4.09 -2.31
N ARG A 585 -19.68 -3.87 -3.22
CA ARG A 585 -19.93 -4.76 -4.35
C ARG A 585 -18.78 -4.74 -5.35
N ARG A 586 -18.19 -3.57 -5.65
CA ARG A 586 -16.96 -3.49 -6.46
C ARG A 586 -15.80 -4.22 -5.78
N LEU A 587 -15.68 -4.12 -4.46
CA LEU A 587 -14.64 -4.83 -3.72
C LEU A 587 -14.81 -6.35 -3.83
N PHE A 588 -16.04 -6.84 -3.72
CA PHE A 588 -16.32 -8.26 -3.90
C PHE A 588 -16.09 -8.71 -5.35
N TYR A 589 -16.48 -7.89 -6.33
CA TYR A 589 -16.14 -8.09 -7.75
C TYR A 589 -14.64 -8.17 -7.98
N VAL A 590 -13.86 -7.26 -7.37
CA VAL A 590 -12.40 -7.30 -7.43
C VAL A 590 -11.89 -8.62 -6.88
N ALA A 591 -12.38 -9.07 -5.72
CA ALA A 591 -11.94 -10.31 -5.09
C ALA A 591 -12.24 -11.55 -5.95
N ILE A 592 -13.45 -11.65 -6.53
CA ILE A 592 -13.83 -12.73 -7.46
C ILE A 592 -12.90 -12.76 -8.68
N THR A 593 -12.63 -11.60 -9.27
CA THR A 593 -11.81 -11.48 -10.49
C THR A 593 -10.30 -11.68 -10.23
N ARG A 594 -9.88 -11.99 -9.01
CA ARG A 594 -8.49 -12.42 -8.73
C ARG A 594 -8.26 -13.89 -9.07
N ALA A 595 -9.34 -14.69 -9.14
CA ALA A 595 -9.26 -16.11 -9.46
C ALA A 595 -9.04 -16.32 -10.97
N ARG A 596 -8.12 -17.24 -11.29
CA ARG A 596 -7.88 -17.67 -12.68
C ARG A 596 -8.64 -18.94 -13.01
N GLU A 597 -8.55 -19.96 -12.17
CA GLU A 597 -9.02 -21.31 -12.45
C GLU A 597 -10.12 -21.78 -11.50
N LYS A 598 -9.94 -21.52 -10.18
CA LYS A 598 -10.87 -21.99 -9.14
C LYS A 598 -11.17 -20.90 -8.13
N LEU A 599 -12.43 -20.82 -7.73
CA LEU A 599 -12.93 -19.90 -6.72
C LEU A 599 -13.72 -20.65 -5.65
N TYR A 600 -13.33 -20.47 -4.40
CA TYR A 600 -14.00 -20.99 -3.20
C TYR A 600 -14.50 -19.80 -2.38
N ILE A 601 -15.79 -19.81 -2.05
CA ILE A 601 -16.43 -18.80 -1.21
C ILE A 601 -16.80 -19.46 0.10
N ASN A 602 -16.30 -18.92 1.21
CA ASN A 602 -16.45 -19.51 2.54
C ASN A 602 -17.17 -18.52 3.47
N TYR A 603 -18.09 -19.04 4.28
CA TYR A 603 -18.74 -18.32 5.37
C TYR A 603 -18.99 -19.23 6.55
N SER A 604 -19.15 -18.66 7.76
CA SER A 604 -19.41 -19.40 8.98
C SER A 604 -20.73 -18.98 9.63
N ASP A 605 -21.31 -19.87 10.47
CA ASP A 605 -22.53 -19.60 11.22
C ASP A 605 -22.26 -18.73 12.44
N THR A 606 -21.06 -18.88 13.02
CA THR A 606 -20.65 -18.10 14.19
C THR A 606 -19.21 -17.61 14.06
N ARG A 607 -18.94 -16.44 14.63
CA ARG A 607 -17.61 -15.87 14.77
C ARG A 607 -17.39 -15.27 16.14
N ARG A 608 -16.15 -15.28 16.62
CA ARG A 608 -15.77 -14.56 17.83
C ARG A 608 -15.47 -13.11 17.50
N ASP A 609 -16.06 -12.22 18.28
CA ASP A 609 -15.73 -10.79 18.22
C ASP A 609 -14.37 -10.49 18.91
N ARG A 610 -14.00 -9.19 18.98
CA ARG A 610 -12.74 -8.75 19.61
C ARG A 610 -12.66 -9.04 21.11
N GLU A 611 -13.81 -9.27 21.74
CA GLU A 611 -13.93 -9.60 23.17
C GLU A 611 -13.99 -11.12 23.41
N GLY A 612 -13.90 -11.91 22.34
CA GLY A 612 -13.97 -13.39 22.40
C GLY A 612 -15.39 -13.94 22.49
N LYS A 613 -16.43 -13.10 22.38
CA LYS A 613 -17.83 -13.51 22.45
C LYS A 613 -18.30 -14.04 21.09
N GLU A 614 -18.99 -15.16 21.09
CA GLU A 614 -19.58 -15.72 19.88
C GLU A 614 -20.75 -14.87 19.40
N LYS A 615 -20.73 -14.58 18.11
CA LYS A 615 -21.80 -13.91 17.37
C LYS A 615 -22.26 -14.77 16.21
N THR A 616 -23.56 -14.92 16.05
CA THR A 616 -24.18 -15.55 14.88
C THR A 616 -24.02 -14.61 13.68
N THR A 617 -23.67 -15.18 12.53
CA THR A 617 -23.47 -14.50 11.26
C THR A 617 -24.48 -15.02 10.23
N LEU A 618 -24.68 -14.26 9.17
CA LEU A 618 -25.50 -14.62 8.03
C LEU A 618 -24.66 -14.57 6.76
N PRO A 619 -24.89 -15.44 5.76
CA PRO A 619 -24.19 -15.34 4.49
C PRO A 619 -24.40 -13.95 3.88
N SER A 620 -23.39 -13.48 3.17
CA SER A 620 -23.46 -12.17 2.49
C SER A 620 -24.63 -12.12 1.50
N ARG A 621 -25.39 -11.04 1.56
CA ARG A 621 -26.46 -10.74 0.59
C ARG A 621 -25.97 -10.70 -0.87
N PHE A 622 -24.68 -10.43 -1.11
CA PHE A 622 -24.10 -10.45 -2.44
C PHE A 622 -24.12 -11.84 -3.10
N LEU A 623 -24.24 -12.89 -2.31
CA LEU A 623 -24.38 -14.25 -2.86
C LEU A 623 -25.73 -14.46 -3.57
N GLU A 624 -26.77 -13.73 -3.15
CA GLU A 624 -28.08 -13.76 -3.80
C GLU A 624 -28.10 -13.04 -5.16
N GLU A 625 -27.12 -12.15 -5.41
CA GLU A 625 -26.95 -11.43 -6.67
C GLU A 625 -26.25 -12.28 -7.76
N ILE A 626 -25.75 -13.46 -7.40
CA ILE A 626 -25.06 -14.38 -8.29
C ILE A 626 -25.99 -15.59 -8.57
N PRO A 627 -26.21 -15.98 -9.83
CA PRO A 627 -27.08 -17.11 -10.16
C PRO A 627 -26.63 -18.42 -9.49
N ASN A 628 -27.55 -19.10 -8.82
CA ASN A 628 -27.28 -20.37 -8.15
C ASN A 628 -26.77 -21.48 -9.10
N THR A 629 -27.02 -21.38 -10.40
CA THR A 629 -26.54 -22.32 -11.43
C THR A 629 -25.01 -22.30 -11.58
N LEU A 630 -24.33 -21.25 -11.12
CA LEU A 630 -22.89 -21.12 -11.15
C LEU A 630 -22.22 -21.75 -9.92
N PHE A 631 -23.01 -22.07 -8.90
CA PHE A 631 -22.52 -22.60 -7.65
C PHE A 631 -22.59 -24.13 -7.64
N GLN A 632 -21.57 -24.73 -7.08
CA GLN A 632 -21.56 -26.12 -6.65
C GLN A 632 -21.53 -26.14 -5.13
N ASN A 633 -22.62 -26.60 -4.51
CA ASN A 633 -22.64 -26.89 -3.10
C ASN A 633 -21.88 -28.20 -2.89
N GLU A 634 -20.67 -28.12 -2.36
CA GLU A 634 -19.99 -29.28 -1.81
C GLU A 634 -20.51 -29.54 -0.37
N GLU A 635 -21.81 -29.81 -0.22
CA GLU A 635 -22.32 -30.39 1.02
C GLU A 635 -21.76 -31.83 1.10
N LYS A 636 -20.77 -32.01 1.96
CA LYS A 636 -20.27 -33.35 2.29
C LYS A 636 -21.39 -34.13 2.94
N THR A 637 -21.71 -35.29 2.37
CA THR A 637 -22.53 -36.25 3.07
C THR A 637 -21.86 -36.64 4.42
N PRO A 638 -22.62 -36.97 5.46
CA PRO A 638 -22.04 -37.42 6.74
C PRO A 638 -21.02 -38.56 6.56
N GLU A 639 -21.18 -39.41 5.55
CA GLU A 639 -20.25 -40.49 5.21
C GLU A 639 -18.93 -39.98 4.59
N GLU A 640 -18.94 -38.96 3.78
CA GLU A 640 -17.73 -38.33 3.22
C GLU A 640 -16.95 -37.58 4.30
N THR A 641 -17.65 -36.87 5.17
CA THR A 641 -17.05 -36.22 6.35
C THR A 641 -16.36 -37.24 7.27
N LEU A 642 -17.00 -38.40 7.48
CA LEU A 642 -16.43 -39.50 8.30
C LEU A 642 -15.21 -40.12 7.60
N LYS A 643 -15.25 -40.35 6.30
CA LYS A 643 -14.12 -40.86 5.50
C LYS A 643 -12.92 -39.94 5.52
N ASP A 644 -13.15 -38.64 5.40
CA ASP A 644 -12.08 -37.61 5.41
C ASP A 644 -11.46 -37.48 6.81
N ASN A 645 -12.26 -37.56 7.88
CA ASN A 645 -11.77 -37.56 9.26
C ASN A 645 -10.93 -38.79 9.54
N ILE A 646 -11.35 -39.96 9.05
CA ILE A 646 -10.59 -41.22 9.17
C ILE A 646 -9.28 -41.16 8.36
N SER A 647 -9.32 -40.60 7.18
CA SER A 647 -8.14 -40.40 6.30
C SER A 647 -7.14 -39.42 6.93
N SER A 648 -7.62 -38.32 7.49
CA SER A 648 -6.79 -37.33 8.20
C SER A 648 -6.19 -37.87 9.46
N ALA A 649 -6.93 -38.63 10.26
CA ALA A 649 -6.43 -39.33 11.43
C ALA A 649 -5.36 -40.40 11.09
N LYS A 650 -5.55 -41.15 10.00
CA LYS A 650 -4.54 -42.09 9.50
C LYS A 650 -3.26 -41.41 9.04
N ALA A 651 -3.37 -40.32 8.30
CA ALA A 651 -2.22 -39.54 7.85
C ALA A 651 -1.45 -38.92 9.04
N PHE A 652 -2.15 -38.44 10.07
CA PHE A 652 -1.56 -37.96 11.31
C PHE A 652 -0.84 -39.07 12.10
N LEU A 653 -1.42 -40.25 12.18
CA LEU A 653 -0.80 -41.41 12.83
C LEU A 653 0.44 -41.92 12.07
N GLU A 654 0.45 -41.87 10.74
CA GLU A 654 1.63 -42.18 9.92
C GLU A 654 2.75 -41.15 10.13
N MET A 655 2.42 -39.83 10.21
CA MET A 655 3.39 -38.81 10.57
C MET A 655 4.03 -39.02 11.93
N LEU A 656 3.24 -39.40 12.95
CA LEU A 656 3.74 -39.69 14.27
C LEU A 656 4.62 -40.96 14.30
N LYS A 657 4.29 -41.98 13.51
CA LYS A 657 5.11 -43.19 13.38
C LYS A 657 6.45 -42.94 12.68
N ASN A 658 6.48 -42.00 11.71
CA ASN A 658 7.70 -41.61 11.01
C ASN A 658 8.59 -40.66 11.83
N LYS A 659 8.03 -39.90 12.76
CA LYS A 659 8.79 -39.07 13.71
C LYS A 659 9.49 -39.88 14.81
N ASN A 660 8.97 -41.08 15.16
CA ASN A 660 9.55 -41.96 16.17
C ASN A 660 10.58 -42.94 15.56
N LYS A 661 10.87 -42.86 14.25
CA LYS A 661 11.90 -43.67 13.55
C LYS A 661 13.15 -42.87 13.15
N LYS A 662 13.22 -41.62 13.55
CA LYS A 662 14.44 -40.78 13.50
C LYS A 662 14.83 -40.39 14.93
#